data_c472ff594551134e1987faa4c9728fa5
#
_entry.id   c472ff594551134e1987faa4c9728fa5
#
_cell.length_a   1.000
_cell.length_b   1.000
_cell.length_c   1.000
_cell.angle_alpha   90.00
_cell.angle_beta   90.00
_cell.angle_gamma   90.00
#
_symmetry.space_group_name_H-M   'P 1'
#
loop_
_entity.id
_entity.type
_entity.pdbx_description
1 polymer ?
#
loop_
_entity_poly.entity_id
_entity_poly.type
_entity_poly.pdbx_seq_one_letter_code
_entity_poly.pdbx_strand_id
1 'polypeptide(L)'
;MLREIRKVAVLGAGTMGARIAVHLANASIPALLLDIVPREVPPEEQAKGLTLDHLQVRNRLAMAGLEAALKSRPAAFFVPEAARMITVGNFEDNLAWIKDCDWIIEAVTEDRNIKRVLLEKAQALLAPGAIVSTNTSGISIASIAEGFREEFRRHWLGTHFFNPPRYMKLLEVIPTADTLPEVVEAVSRFGDEALGKGIVLAKDTPNFIANRIGTFVTLDVLGMAGPDGQQGGYTIEEIDALTGPAMGLPKSATFRTLDIVGIDVLVHVVKNLEASLPHDERRDLFRIPDFITRMIERKLLGEKTGQGFYKKVKGGDEGEILTLDLQTFEYRARQKPKLPALEMAKNVEDARQRVTALLQSPERAGEFYRKVLGDAFHYAANRIPEISDDIVSIDNAMKWGFNWESGVFELWDAVGVEKIAEQWKKEKRPIPPLAEKLLTSSKKAFYQQSDGLTRYFDLRSGDYRALEQGPGVILLPSLKARKREIKKNPGASLIDLGDGVACLEFHSKMNSIGADTVQMAHAGLKALNEGFDAMVIGNQAANFCVGANLMLLLVAIQEGEWDDVHQAVRAFQSANMALKYAPKPVVAAPFGLTLGGGVEICLHSARVRAAAETYMGLVEVGVGLIPAAGGTKEMLVRAMDAAPRDEGADPFALVKEVFQNIGMARVSTSAEEARRLGYLSARDSISMNRDRLIADAKQLALDLVKLGFRPGKPRDDIQVLGQSAFAKMKLGLHLMRRAEFISDYDVVVGTHLAKVLSGGGEFTSPQRVSEQYLLDLEREAFVSLCGQRKTVERIQHMLKKGKPLRN
;
A
#
# COMPACT_ATOMS: atom_id res chain seq x y z
N MET A 1 -8.18 -30.18 18.24
CA MET A 1 -7.17 -29.88 17.21
C MET A 1 -7.63 -28.62 16.50
N LEU A 2 -6.80 -27.61 16.41
CA LEU A 2 -7.11 -26.36 15.72
C LEU A 2 -7.39 -26.61 14.22
N ARG A 3 -8.37 -25.92 13.65
CA ARG A 3 -8.69 -26.03 12.22
C ARG A 3 -7.78 -25.10 11.39
N GLU A 4 -7.42 -25.56 10.19
CA GLU A 4 -6.79 -24.69 9.20
C GLU A 4 -7.83 -23.67 8.69
N ILE A 5 -7.48 -22.38 8.64
CA ILE A 5 -8.39 -21.32 8.21
C ILE A 5 -8.56 -21.35 6.70
N ARG A 6 -9.71 -21.80 6.22
CA ARG A 6 -10.08 -21.91 4.80
C ARG A 6 -11.35 -21.12 4.46
N LYS A 7 -12.21 -20.87 5.44
CA LYS A 7 -13.45 -20.10 5.29
C LYS A 7 -13.69 -19.27 6.54
N VAL A 8 -14.09 -18.02 6.37
CA VAL A 8 -14.25 -17.05 7.46
C VAL A 8 -15.67 -16.50 7.46
N ALA A 9 -16.28 -16.38 8.65
CA ALA A 9 -17.52 -15.63 8.82
C ALA A 9 -17.21 -14.26 9.43
N VAL A 10 -17.84 -13.21 8.89
CA VAL A 10 -17.80 -11.85 9.45
C VAL A 10 -19.20 -11.49 9.90
N LEU A 11 -19.33 -11.22 11.20
CA LEU A 11 -20.58 -10.87 11.85
C LEU A 11 -20.67 -9.34 12.04
N GLY A 12 -21.54 -8.71 11.25
CA GLY A 12 -21.66 -7.26 11.11
C GLY A 12 -21.16 -6.80 9.74
N ALA A 13 -22.02 -6.15 8.95
CA ALA A 13 -21.72 -5.64 7.62
C ALA A 13 -21.57 -4.11 7.57
N GLY A 14 -21.25 -3.51 8.71
CA GLY A 14 -20.85 -2.11 8.78
C GLY A 14 -19.55 -1.85 8.01
N THR A 15 -19.04 -0.61 8.12
CA THR A 15 -17.83 -0.19 7.37
C THR A 15 -16.65 -1.13 7.54
N MET A 16 -16.37 -1.61 8.76
CA MET A 16 -15.25 -2.51 9.00
C MET A 16 -15.55 -3.94 8.57
N GLY A 17 -16.68 -4.51 8.98
CA GLY A 17 -16.97 -5.91 8.67
C GLY A 17 -17.08 -6.17 7.17
N ALA A 18 -17.78 -5.32 6.40
CA ALA A 18 -17.84 -5.44 4.95
C ALA A 18 -16.43 -5.37 4.30
N ARG A 19 -15.57 -4.44 4.75
CA ARG A 19 -14.20 -4.31 4.22
C ARG A 19 -13.27 -5.44 4.65
N ILE A 20 -13.46 -6.04 5.83
CA ILE A 20 -12.73 -7.25 6.24
C ILE A 20 -13.15 -8.42 5.34
N ALA A 21 -14.45 -8.62 5.11
CA ALA A 21 -14.93 -9.66 4.19
C ALA A 21 -14.37 -9.48 2.77
N VAL A 22 -14.30 -8.23 2.28
CA VAL A 22 -13.66 -7.91 1.00
C VAL A 22 -12.17 -8.23 1.00
N HIS A 23 -11.46 -7.94 2.09
CA HIS A 23 -10.02 -8.23 2.16
C HIS A 23 -9.74 -9.74 2.18
N LEU A 24 -10.60 -10.53 2.83
CA LEU A 24 -10.58 -12.00 2.75
C LEU A 24 -10.81 -12.47 1.30
N ALA A 25 -11.81 -11.91 0.62
CA ALA A 25 -12.10 -12.23 -0.78
C ALA A 25 -10.93 -11.85 -1.72
N ASN A 26 -10.24 -10.72 -1.48
CA ASN A 26 -9.03 -10.33 -2.19
C ASN A 26 -7.90 -11.37 -2.01
N ALA A 27 -7.83 -12.02 -0.85
CA ALA A 27 -6.92 -13.11 -0.56
C ALA A 27 -7.41 -14.49 -1.06
N SER A 28 -8.50 -14.52 -1.85
CA SER A 28 -9.14 -15.74 -2.34
C SER A 28 -9.68 -16.64 -1.22
N ILE A 29 -10.04 -16.08 -0.07
CA ILE A 29 -10.65 -16.79 1.06
C ILE A 29 -12.17 -16.56 1.01
N PRO A 30 -12.98 -17.64 0.90
CA PRO A 30 -14.43 -17.53 0.98
C PRO A 30 -14.89 -16.89 2.28
N ALA A 31 -15.75 -15.88 2.18
CA ALA A 31 -16.26 -15.15 3.33
C ALA A 31 -17.79 -15.22 3.40
N LEU A 32 -18.30 -15.40 4.62
CA LEU A 32 -19.70 -15.26 4.95
C LEU A 32 -19.87 -13.89 5.63
N LEU A 33 -20.74 -13.03 5.09
CA LEU A 33 -21.02 -11.71 5.65
C LEU A 33 -22.47 -11.66 6.14
N LEU A 34 -22.67 -11.57 7.46
CA LEU A 34 -23.97 -11.56 8.10
C LEU A 34 -24.22 -10.25 8.83
N ASP A 35 -25.49 -9.79 8.82
CA ASP A 35 -25.93 -8.64 9.64
C ASP A 35 -27.34 -8.90 10.19
N ILE A 36 -27.88 -7.96 10.94
CA ILE A 36 -29.25 -8.02 11.45
C ILE A 36 -30.26 -7.93 10.32
N VAL A 37 -31.45 -8.49 10.54
CA VAL A 37 -32.62 -8.22 9.70
C VAL A 37 -33.10 -6.79 9.97
N PRO A 38 -33.38 -5.98 8.94
CA PRO A 38 -33.94 -4.64 9.12
C PRO A 38 -35.28 -4.70 9.85
N ARG A 39 -35.54 -3.71 10.71
CA ARG A 39 -36.81 -3.62 11.45
C ARG A 39 -37.94 -3.04 10.62
N GLU A 40 -37.65 -2.31 9.58
CA GLU A 40 -38.62 -1.56 8.76
C GLU A 40 -38.25 -1.69 7.27
N VAL A 41 -39.25 -1.64 6.42
CA VAL A 41 -39.11 -1.56 4.97
C VAL A 41 -39.22 -0.08 4.57
N PRO A 42 -38.23 0.50 3.87
CA PRO A 42 -38.32 1.89 3.40
C PRO A 42 -39.52 2.11 2.46
N PRO A 43 -40.08 3.33 2.41
CA PRO A 43 -41.23 3.63 1.54
C PRO A 43 -40.99 3.29 0.06
N GLU A 44 -39.74 3.47 -0.44
CA GLU A 44 -39.37 3.16 -1.83
C GLU A 44 -39.43 1.63 -2.14
N GLU A 45 -39.16 0.78 -1.16
CA GLU A 45 -39.28 -0.66 -1.28
C GLU A 45 -40.70 -1.12 -1.09
N GLN A 46 -41.44 -0.52 -0.15
CA GLN A 46 -42.87 -0.79 0.02
C GLN A 46 -43.65 -0.47 -1.26
N ALA A 47 -43.32 0.62 -1.95
CA ALA A 47 -43.94 0.96 -3.24
C ALA A 47 -43.67 -0.08 -4.35
N LYS A 48 -42.63 -0.91 -4.19
CA LYS A 48 -42.31 -2.05 -5.07
C LYS A 48 -42.98 -3.36 -4.60
N GLY A 49 -43.80 -3.31 -3.57
CA GLY A 49 -44.48 -4.48 -3.01
C GLY A 49 -43.61 -5.38 -2.13
N LEU A 50 -42.42 -4.90 -1.71
CA LEU A 50 -41.52 -5.64 -0.84
C LEU A 50 -42.00 -5.58 0.63
N THR A 51 -41.89 -6.70 1.33
CA THR A 51 -42.21 -6.86 2.76
C THR A 51 -41.01 -7.37 3.53
N LEU A 52 -41.06 -7.40 4.87
CA LEU A 52 -40.02 -7.92 5.74
C LEU A 52 -39.70 -9.41 5.51
N ASP A 53 -40.57 -10.16 4.83
CA ASP A 53 -40.36 -11.59 4.54
C ASP A 53 -39.54 -11.83 3.27
N HIS A 54 -39.37 -10.83 2.43
CA HIS A 54 -38.56 -10.97 1.22
C HIS A 54 -37.08 -11.05 1.55
N LEU A 55 -36.39 -12.06 1.03
CA LEU A 55 -34.92 -12.25 1.24
C LEU A 55 -34.10 -11.02 0.92
N GLN A 56 -34.49 -10.28 -0.12
CA GLN A 56 -33.82 -9.03 -0.49
C GLN A 56 -33.88 -7.98 0.64
N VAL A 57 -35.03 -7.89 1.33
CA VAL A 57 -35.19 -6.96 2.48
C VAL A 57 -34.46 -7.52 3.69
N ARG A 58 -34.59 -8.81 3.99
CA ARG A 58 -33.95 -9.44 5.15
C ARG A 58 -32.42 -9.35 5.11
N ASN A 59 -31.81 -9.43 3.92
CA ASN A 59 -30.35 -9.36 3.73
C ASN A 59 -29.88 -7.96 3.33
N ARG A 60 -30.75 -6.95 3.31
CA ARG A 60 -30.44 -5.60 2.79
C ARG A 60 -29.20 -4.97 3.42
N LEU A 61 -29.01 -5.09 4.75
CA LEU A 61 -27.88 -4.46 5.43
C LEU A 61 -26.56 -5.09 5.01
N ALA A 62 -26.50 -6.41 4.93
CA ALA A 62 -25.30 -7.10 4.46
C ALA A 62 -25.02 -6.80 2.97
N MET A 63 -26.05 -6.75 2.13
CA MET A 63 -25.91 -6.36 0.71
C MET A 63 -25.48 -4.91 0.56
N ALA A 64 -26.04 -3.97 1.32
CA ALA A 64 -25.67 -2.56 1.28
C ALA A 64 -24.20 -2.35 1.71
N GLY A 65 -23.72 -3.07 2.72
CA GLY A 65 -22.32 -3.05 3.13
C GLY A 65 -21.39 -3.52 2.01
N LEU A 66 -21.72 -4.61 1.33
CA LEU A 66 -20.94 -5.13 0.19
C LEU A 66 -20.97 -4.17 -1.00
N GLU A 67 -22.14 -3.60 -1.34
CA GLU A 67 -22.25 -2.61 -2.42
C GLU A 67 -21.46 -1.31 -2.12
N ALA A 68 -21.51 -0.83 -0.88
CA ALA A 68 -20.72 0.32 -0.46
C ALA A 68 -19.21 0.04 -0.62
N ALA A 69 -18.77 -1.16 -0.30
CA ALA A 69 -17.37 -1.56 -0.50
C ALA A 69 -16.99 -1.65 -2.00
N LEU A 70 -17.89 -2.14 -2.87
CA LEU A 70 -17.68 -2.16 -4.34
C LEU A 70 -17.51 -0.75 -4.93
N LYS A 71 -18.24 0.24 -4.38
CA LYS A 71 -18.23 1.62 -4.86
C LYS A 71 -17.18 2.49 -4.15
N SER A 72 -16.48 1.94 -3.15
CA SER A 72 -15.56 2.73 -2.31
C SER A 72 -14.38 3.30 -3.07
N ARG A 73 -13.93 4.47 -2.63
CA ARG A 73 -12.68 5.10 -3.09
C ARG A 73 -11.86 5.50 -1.86
N PRO A 74 -10.62 5.03 -1.74
CA PRO A 74 -9.94 4.09 -2.65
C PRO A 74 -10.64 2.72 -2.71
N ALA A 75 -10.41 1.98 -3.80
CA ALA A 75 -11.07 0.70 -4.07
C ALA A 75 -10.78 -0.34 -2.98
N ALA A 76 -11.82 -0.94 -2.39
CA ALA A 76 -11.64 -2.01 -1.41
C ALA A 76 -11.29 -3.34 -2.08
N PHE A 77 -11.86 -3.64 -3.24
CA PHE A 77 -11.56 -4.84 -4.03
C PHE A 77 -10.30 -4.66 -4.88
N PHE A 78 -9.54 -5.75 -5.08
CA PHE A 78 -8.50 -5.82 -6.11
C PHE A 78 -9.12 -5.83 -7.51
N VAL A 79 -10.16 -6.62 -7.68
CA VAL A 79 -11.02 -6.68 -8.87
C VAL A 79 -12.46 -6.92 -8.43
N PRO A 80 -13.47 -6.32 -9.10
CA PRO A 80 -14.88 -6.45 -8.69
C PRO A 80 -15.38 -7.90 -8.63
N GLU A 81 -14.83 -8.76 -9.47
CA GLU A 81 -15.19 -10.16 -9.60
C GLU A 81 -14.93 -10.98 -8.31
N ALA A 82 -14.03 -10.50 -7.44
CA ALA A 82 -13.75 -11.13 -6.15
C ALA A 82 -14.99 -11.10 -5.21
N ALA A 83 -15.96 -10.23 -5.47
CA ALA A 83 -17.22 -10.18 -4.71
C ALA A 83 -17.97 -11.51 -4.70
N ARG A 84 -17.81 -12.36 -5.72
CA ARG A 84 -18.38 -13.73 -5.78
C ARG A 84 -17.90 -14.67 -4.66
N MET A 85 -16.78 -14.33 -4.00
CA MET A 85 -16.26 -15.07 -2.86
C MET A 85 -16.99 -14.74 -1.55
N ILE A 86 -17.90 -13.75 -1.56
CA ILE A 86 -18.63 -13.31 -0.38
C ILE A 86 -20.09 -13.77 -0.49
N THR A 87 -20.50 -14.60 0.47
CA THR A 87 -21.90 -14.98 0.63
C THR A 87 -22.54 -14.07 1.67
N VAL A 88 -23.63 -13.38 1.32
CA VAL A 88 -24.36 -12.50 2.25
C VAL A 88 -25.55 -13.20 2.86
N GLY A 89 -25.89 -12.83 4.10
CA GLY A 89 -27.04 -13.35 4.82
C GLY A 89 -27.37 -12.49 6.05
N ASN A 90 -28.19 -13.05 6.94
CA ASN A 90 -28.60 -12.38 8.16
C ASN A 90 -28.52 -13.30 9.39
N PHE A 91 -28.55 -12.69 10.61
CA PHE A 91 -28.41 -13.44 11.86
C PHE A 91 -29.61 -14.32 12.21
N GLU A 92 -30.79 -14.05 11.66
CA GLU A 92 -32.00 -14.84 11.96
C GLU A 92 -32.05 -16.11 11.12
N ASP A 93 -31.82 -16.00 9.81
CA ASP A 93 -32.00 -17.13 8.87
C ASP A 93 -30.69 -17.91 8.66
N ASN A 94 -29.52 -17.24 8.79
CA ASN A 94 -28.27 -17.77 8.25
C ASN A 94 -27.17 -17.91 9.31
N LEU A 95 -27.41 -17.58 10.59
CA LEU A 95 -26.36 -17.68 11.61
C LEU A 95 -25.80 -19.11 11.72
N ALA A 96 -26.64 -20.14 11.51
CA ALA A 96 -26.20 -21.53 11.52
C ALA A 96 -25.13 -21.87 10.46
N TRP A 97 -24.92 -21.04 9.44
CA TRP A 97 -23.89 -21.26 8.42
C TRP A 97 -22.44 -21.10 8.98
N ILE A 98 -22.30 -20.45 10.16
CA ILE A 98 -20.98 -20.30 10.80
C ILE A 98 -20.35 -21.65 11.20
N LYS A 99 -21.15 -22.72 11.33
CA LYS A 99 -20.66 -24.09 11.61
C LYS A 99 -19.64 -24.60 10.57
N ASP A 100 -19.71 -24.06 9.34
CA ASP A 100 -18.84 -24.42 8.22
C ASP A 100 -17.63 -23.48 8.10
N CYS A 101 -17.46 -22.53 9.05
CA CYS A 101 -16.37 -21.59 9.06
C CYS A 101 -15.31 -21.99 10.09
N ASP A 102 -14.05 -21.66 9.79
CA ASP A 102 -12.90 -21.99 10.63
C ASP A 102 -12.51 -20.82 11.54
N TRP A 103 -12.87 -19.60 11.11
CA TRP A 103 -12.65 -18.36 11.87
C TRP A 103 -13.91 -17.48 11.78
N ILE A 104 -14.38 -16.99 12.91
CA ILE A 104 -15.52 -16.08 13.03
C ILE A 104 -15.02 -14.76 13.57
N ILE A 105 -15.22 -13.66 12.82
CA ILE A 105 -14.82 -12.31 13.18
C ILE A 105 -16.08 -11.51 13.51
N GLU A 106 -16.22 -11.08 14.76
CA GLU A 106 -17.26 -10.17 15.18
C GLU A 106 -16.86 -8.72 14.89
N ALA A 107 -17.71 -7.97 14.18
CA ALA A 107 -17.52 -6.59 13.79
C ALA A 107 -18.83 -5.76 13.85
N VAL A 108 -19.70 -6.07 14.82
CA VAL A 108 -20.94 -5.31 15.05
C VAL A 108 -20.68 -4.02 15.84
N THR A 109 -21.74 -3.29 16.15
CA THR A 109 -21.69 -2.03 16.91
C THR A 109 -20.84 -2.13 18.17
N GLU A 110 -20.11 -1.06 18.50
CA GLU A 110 -19.18 -0.99 19.64
C GLU A 110 -19.95 -0.86 20.97
N ASP A 111 -20.67 -1.93 21.30
CA ASP A 111 -21.42 -2.10 22.55
C ASP A 111 -21.21 -3.51 23.10
N ARG A 112 -20.69 -3.60 24.32
CA ARG A 112 -20.37 -4.87 24.97
C ARG A 112 -21.58 -5.83 25.04
N ASN A 113 -22.77 -5.33 25.36
CA ASN A 113 -23.96 -6.16 25.54
C ASN A 113 -24.46 -6.72 24.20
N ILE A 114 -24.45 -5.89 23.16
CA ILE A 114 -24.82 -6.32 21.80
C ILE A 114 -23.87 -7.43 21.32
N LYS A 115 -22.55 -7.24 21.50
CA LYS A 115 -21.53 -8.24 21.15
C LYS A 115 -21.76 -9.55 21.90
N ARG A 116 -21.99 -9.49 23.23
CA ARG A 116 -22.22 -10.67 24.06
C ARG A 116 -23.47 -11.46 23.64
N VAL A 117 -24.60 -10.78 23.44
CA VAL A 117 -25.85 -11.43 23.00
C VAL A 117 -25.69 -12.18 21.67
N LEU A 118 -24.97 -11.59 20.72
CA LEU A 118 -24.68 -12.25 19.45
C LEU A 118 -23.75 -13.46 19.64
N LEU A 119 -22.68 -13.30 20.40
CA LEU A 119 -21.68 -14.35 20.62
C LEU A 119 -22.25 -15.51 21.48
N GLU A 120 -23.18 -15.25 22.41
CA GLU A 120 -23.92 -16.29 23.12
C GLU A 120 -24.70 -17.21 22.19
N LYS A 121 -25.34 -16.64 21.16
CA LYS A 121 -26.00 -17.43 20.10
C LYS A 121 -24.99 -18.16 19.22
N ALA A 122 -23.92 -17.50 18.84
CA ALA A 122 -22.89 -18.06 17.97
C ALA A 122 -22.16 -19.25 18.62
N GLN A 123 -21.81 -19.19 19.91
CA GLN A 123 -21.03 -20.25 20.58
C GLN A 123 -21.68 -21.63 20.53
N ALA A 124 -23.02 -21.71 20.43
CA ALA A 124 -23.74 -22.96 20.31
C ALA A 124 -23.64 -23.62 18.93
N LEU A 125 -23.22 -22.84 17.93
CA LEU A 125 -23.18 -23.22 16.51
C LEU A 125 -21.75 -23.44 16.00
N LEU A 126 -20.72 -23.16 16.81
CA LEU A 126 -19.34 -23.27 16.40
C LEU A 126 -18.92 -24.72 16.17
N ALA A 127 -18.15 -24.93 15.13
CA ALA A 127 -17.46 -26.20 14.94
C ALA A 127 -16.32 -26.36 15.98
N PRO A 128 -16.02 -27.60 16.41
CA PRO A 128 -14.89 -27.85 17.29
C PRO A 128 -13.58 -27.30 16.69
N GLY A 129 -12.82 -26.53 17.49
CA GLY A 129 -11.56 -25.92 17.09
C GLY A 129 -11.68 -24.69 16.19
N ALA A 130 -12.90 -24.16 15.98
CA ALA A 130 -13.10 -22.89 15.28
C ALA A 130 -12.60 -21.72 16.13
N ILE A 131 -11.92 -20.75 15.49
CA ILE A 131 -11.43 -19.54 16.14
C ILE A 131 -12.53 -18.48 16.15
N VAL A 132 -12.66 -17.74 17.24
CA VAL A 132 -13.57 -16.58 17.32
C VAL A 132 -12.79 -15.35 17.72
N SER A 133 -13.02 -14.24 17.04
CA SER A 133 -12.38 -12.97 17.40
C SER A 133 -13.35 -11.81 17.30
N THR A 134 -13.01 -10.70 17.95
CA THR A 134 -13.72 -9.42 17.85
C THR A 134 -12.81 -8.37 17.23
N ASN A 135 -13.39 -7.52 16.41
CA ASN A 135 -12.72 -6.34 15.84
C ASN A 135 -12.99 -5.07 16.67
N THR A 136 -13.33 -5.19 17.95
CA THR A 136 -13.50 -4.03 18.83
C THR A 136 -12.24 -3.16 18.84
N SER A 137 -12.42 -1.84 18.99
CA SER A 137 -11.31 -0.89 19.03
C SER A 137 -10.89 -0.49 20.43
N GLY A 138 -11.68 -0.83 21.47
CA GLY A 138 -11.38 -0.35 22.82
C GLY A 138 -12.10 -1.07 23.95
N ILE A 139 -13.04 -1.98 23.68
CA ILE A 139 -13.70 -2.78 24.71
C ILE A 139 -12.76 -3.93 25.11
N SER A 140 -12.57 -4.18 26.39
CA SER A 140 -11.76 -5.29 26.88
C SER A 140 -12.23 -6.62 26.28
N ILE A 141 -11.30 -7.33 25.67
CA ILE A 141 -11.53 -8.62 25.00
C ILE A 141 -11.99 -9.66 26.02
N ALA A 142 -11.34 -9.71 27.19
CA ALA A 142 -11.70 -10.60 28.28
C ALA A 142 -13.12 -10.34 28.80
N SER A 143 -13.51 -9.05 28.90
CA SER A 143 -14.84 -8.67 29.41
C SER A 143 -15.99 -9.08 28.49
N ILE A 144 -15.76 -9.17 27.20
CA ILE A 144 -16.77 -9.65 26.23
C ILE A 144 -17.05 -11.14 26.44
N ALA A 145 -16.03 -11.94 26.68
CA ALA A 145 -16.14 -13.40 26.83
C ALA A 145 -16.33 -13.86 28.28
N GLU A 146 -16.50 -12.94 29.24
CA GLU A 146 -16.71 -13.27 30.64
C GLU A 146 -17.95 -14.19 30.82
N GLY A 147 -17.77 -15.33 31.48
CA GLY A 147 -18.84 -16.31 31.74
C GLY A 147 -19.18 -17.23 30.54
N PHE A 148 -18.49 -17.09 29.40
CA PHE A 148 -18.64 -18.04 28.30
C PHE A 148 -17.93 -19.37 28.62
N ARG A 149 -18.26 -20.44 27.88
CA ARG A 149 -17.64 -21.76 28.08
C ARG A 149 -16.13 -21.68 27.96
N GLU A 150 -15.41 -22.50 28.72
CA GLU A 150 -13.95 -22.57 28.69
C GLU A 150 -13.43 -22.82 27.26
N GLU A 151 -14.02 -23.75 26.52
CA GLU A 151 -13.62 -24.05 25.15
C GLU A 151 -13.74 -22.81 24.23
N PHE A 152 -14.77 -21.97 24.41
CA PHE A 152 -14.91 -20.72 23.68
C PHE A 152 -13.79 -19.75 24.03
N ARG A 153 -13.52 -19.52 25.37
CA ARG A 153 -12.50 -18.60 25.83
C ARG A 153 -11.09 -19.01 25.40
N ARG A 154 -10.83 -20.31 25.27
CA ARG A 154 -9.54 -20.84 24.78
C ARG A 154 -9.30 -20.54 23.30
N HIS A 155 -10.36 -20.35 22.48
CA HIS A 155 -10.28 -20.01 21.06
C HIS A 155 -10.67 -18.55 20.77
N TRP A 156 -10.75 -17.71 21.79
CA TRP A 156 -11.20 -16.32 21.73
C TRP A 156 -10.03 -15.34 21.83
N LEU A 157 -10.05 -14.26 20.98
CA LEU A 157 -9.07 -13.19 21.01
C LEU A 157 -9.62 -11.92 20.34
N GLY A 158 -8.92 -10.80 20.47
CA GLY A 158 -9.12 -9.62 19.65
C GLY A 158 -8.30 -9.69 18.36
N THR A 159 -8.88 -9.21 17.27
CA THR A 159 -8.18 -9.00 15.98
C THR A 159 -8.59 -7.65 15.44
N HIS A 160 -7.84 -6.63 15.79
CA HIS A 160 -8.15 -5.24 15.46
C HIS A 160 -7.52 -4.83 14.13
N PHE A 161 -8.36 -4.79 13.08
CA PHE A 161 -8.01 -4.30 11.75
C PHE A 161 -8.16 -2.79 11.67
N PHE A 162 -7.30 -2.15 10.90
CA PHE A 162 -7.34 -0.71 10.63
C PHE A 162 -8.03 -0.40 9.30
N ASN A 163 -8.75 0.72 9.25
CA ASN A 163 -9.53 1.15 8.10
C ASN A 163 -8.69 1.99 7.11
N PRO A 164 -8.64 1.66 5.81
CA PRO A 164 -9.24 0.49 5.16
C PRO A 164 -8.35 -0.78 5.27
N PRO A 165 -8.92 -1.96 5.56
CA PRO A 165 -8.11 -3.18 5.75
C PRO A 165 -7.20 -3.55 4.59
N ARG A 166 -7.54 -3.21 3.36
CA ARG A 166 -6.69 -3.42 2.18
C ARG A 166 -5.37 -2.65 2.27
N TYR A 167 -5.40 -1.40 2.71
CA TYR A 167 -4.26 -0.48 2.64
C TYR A 167 -3.49 -0.36 3.95
N MET A 168 -4.19 -0.55 5.08
CA MET A 168 -3.58 -0.47 6.39
C MET A 168 -2.95 -1.80 6.75
N LYS A 169 -1.64 -1.79 6.94
CA LYS A 169 -0.86 -3.01 7.17
C LYS A 169 -1.08 -3.63 8.54
N LEU A 170 -1.38 -2.81 9.57
CA LEU A 170 -1.48 -3.27 10.95
C LEU A 170 -2.65 -4.24 11.16
N LEU A 171 -2.36 -5.32 11.87
CA LEU A 171 -3.33 -6.17 12.56
C LEU A 171 -2.83 -6.35 14.01
N GLU A 172 -3.52 -5.73 14.96
CA GLU A 172 -3.29 -6.01 16.37
C GLU A 172 -3.98 -7.32 16.74
N VAL A 173 -3.23 -8.22 17.35
CA VAL A 173 -3.70 -9.50 17.88
C VAL A 173 -3.66 -9.40 19.39
N ILE A 174 -4.81 -9.53 20.04
CA ILE A 174 -4.99 -9.28 21.47
C ILE A 174 -5.48 -10.55 22.13
N PRO A 175 -4.60 -11.42 22.66
CA PRO A 175 -4.98 -12.59 23.42
C PRO A 175 -5.51 -12.22 24.82
N THR A 176 -6.37 -13.05 25.38
CA THR A 176 -6.73 -13.03 26.79
C THR A 176 -5.86 -14.03 27.57
N ALA A 177 -6.01 -14.07 28.89
CA ALA A 177 -5.31 -15.05 29.72
C ALA A 177 -5.72 -16.51 29.41
N ASP A 178 -6.92 -16.72 28.87
CA ASP A 178 -7.44 -18.04 28.53
C ASP A 178 -7.06 -18.48 27.09
N THR A 179 -6.66 -17.55 26.23
CA THR A 179 -6.39 -17.82 24.82
C THR A 179 -5.24 -18.79 24.63
N LEU A 180 -5.43 -19.87 23.89
CA LEU A 180 -4.38 -20.83 23.60
C LEU A 180 -3.26 -20.21 22.74
N PRO A 181 -1.98 -20.48 23.04
CA PRO A 181 -0.87 -19.98 22.23
C PRO A 181 -0.94 -20.39 20.77
N GLU A 182 -1.38 -21.60 20.47
CA GLU A 182 -1.57 -22.09 19.09
C GLU A 182 -2.65 -21.32 18.33
N VAL A 183 -3.65 -20.75 18.99
CA VAL A 183 -4.65 -19.88 18.36
C VAL A 183 -4.02 -18.55 17.97
N VAL A 184 -3.21 -17.97 18.83
CA VAL A 184 -2.46 -16.74 18.58
C VAL A 184 -1.51 -16.94 17.38
N GLU A 185 -0.77 -18.06 17.39
CA GLU A 185 0.16 -18.40 16.30
C GLU A 185 -0.58 -18.59 14.98
N ALA A 186 -1.69 -19.32 14.96
CA ALA A 186 -2.47 -19.58 13.73
C ALA A 186 -3.04 -18.30 13.13
N VAL A 187 -3.65 -17.43 13.94
CA VAL A 187 -4.17 -16.13 13.50
C VAL A 187 -3.05 -15.22 13.03
N SER A 188 -1.93 -15.18 13.75
CA SER A 188 -0.77 -14.36 13.38
C SER A 188 -0.17 -14.80 12.05
N ARG A 189 0.05 -16.10 11.87
CA ARG A 189 0.57 -16.65 10.62
C ARG A 189 -0.39 -16.41 9.44
N PHE A 190 -1.68 -16.67 9.64
CA PHE A 190 -2.68 -16.42 8.60
C PHE A 190 -2.78 -14.94 8.24
N GLY A 191 -2.74 -14.06 9.25
CA GLY A 191 -2.69 -12.61 9.04
C GLY A 191 -1.48 -12.16 8.24
N ASP A 192 -0.29 -12.68 8.57
CA ASP A 192 0.97 -12.37 7.86
C ASP A 192 0.97 -12.94 6.43
N GLU A 193 0.75 -14.23 6.27
CA GLU A 193 0.97 -14.94 5.00
C GLU A 193 -0.21 -14.77 4.02
N ALA A 194 -1.45 -14.95 4.51
CA ALA A 194 -2.64 -14.94 3.65
C ALA A 194 -3.24 -13.54 3.50
N LEU A 195 -3.21 -12.71 4.55
CA LEU A 195 -3.82 -11.38 4.50
C LEU A 195 -2.81 -10.24 4.30
N GLY A 196 -1.50 -10.52 4.31
CA GLY A 196 -0.46 -9.52 4.11
C GLY A 196 -0.37 -8.48 5.21
N LYS A 197 -0.75 -8.85 6.45
CA LYS A 197 -0.74 -7.96 7.61
C LYS A 197 0.61 -7.94 8.31
N GLY A 198 0.93 -6.81 8.90
CA GLY A 198 1.95 -6.70 9.93
C GLY A 198 1.33 -7.00 11.29
N ILE A 199 1.77 -8.08 11.90
CA ILE A 199 1.21 -8.56 13.17
C ILE A 199 1.88 -7.85 14.33
N VAL A 200 1.08 -7.30 15.23
CA VAL A 200 1.53 -6.74 16.51
C VAL A 200 0.73 -7.41 17.62
N LEU A 201 1.45 -8.02 18.55
CA LEU A 201 0.83 -8.57 19.75
C LEU A 201 0.60 -7.43 20.76
N ALA A 202 -0.66 -7.15 21.06
CA ALA A 202 -1.06 -6.13 22.02
C ALA A 202 -1.69 -6.76 23.25
N LYS A 203 -1.58 -6.06 24.40
CA LYS A 203 -2.28 -6.47 25.61
C LYS A 203 -3.72 -5.97 25.59
N ASP A 204 -4.60 -6.69 26.32
CA ASP A 204 -6.02 -6.31 26.49
C ASP A 204 -6.14 -5.08 27.41
N THR A 205 -5.76 -3.92 26.87
CA THR A 205 -5.78 -2.61 27.52
C THR A 205 -6.60 -1.62 26.72
N PRO A 206 -7.14 -0.55 27.29
CA PRO A 206 -7.97 0.41 26.57
C PRO A 206 -7.31 0.93 25.30
N ASN A 207 -7.95 0.73 24.14
CA ASN A 207 -7.51 1.15 22.81
C ASN A 207 -6.16 0.54 22.35
N PHE A 208 -5.72 -0.53 22.98
CA PHE A 208 -4.53 -1.34 22.66
C PHE A 208 -3.25 -0.51 22.50
N ILE A 209 -2.54 -0.60 21.37
CA ILE A 209 -1.29 0.15 21.13
C ILE A 209 -1.52 1.35 20.22
N ALA A 210 -1.92 1.09 18.96
CA ALA A 210 -1.91 2.14 17.94
C ALA A 210 -2.91 3.26 18.25
N ASN A 211 -4.15 2.94 18.60
CA ASN A 211 -5.14 3.95 18.96
C ASN A 211 -4.78 4.68 20.26
N ARG A 212 -4.15 4.00 21.25
CA ARG A 212 -3.71 4.63 22.48
C ARG A 212 -2.68 5.73 22.20
N ILE A 213 -1.60 5.38 21.52
CA ILE A 213 -0.50 6.32 21.21
C ILE A 213 -0.94 7.34 20.15
N GLY A 214 -1.60 6.90 19.08
CA GLY A 214 -2.04 7.77 17.99
C GLY A 214 -3.04 8.83 18.43
N THR A 215 -4.00 8.47 19.28
CA THR A 215 -4.96 9.44 19.83
C THR A 215 -4.27 10.42 20.78
N PHE A 216 -3.33 9.95 21.61
CA PHE A 216 -2.53 10.82 22.46
C PHE A 216 -1.82 11.90 21.64
N VAL A 217 -1.05 11.50 20.62
CA VAL A 217 -0.31 12.43 19.75
C VAL A 217 -1.27 13.37 19.00
N THR A 218 -2.39 12.84 18.52
CA THR A 218 -3.40 13.67 17.82
C THR A 218 -3.97 14.76 18.75
N LEU A 219 -4.32 14.42 19.99
CA LEU A 219 -4.86 15.39 20.95
C LEU A 219 -3.81 16.40 21.40
N ASP A 220 -2.55 15.97 21.58
CA ASP A 220 -1.44 16.89 21.88
C ASP A 220 -1.23 17.91 20.76
N VAL A 221 -1.27 17.47 19.49
CA VAL A 221 -1.24 18.34 18.31
C VAL A 221 -2.45 19.27 18.25
N LEU A 222 -3.67 18.77 18.52
CA LEU A 222 -4.87 19.60 18.55
C LEU A 222 -4.81 20.67 19.66
N GLY A 223 -4.17 20.37 20.78
CA GLY A 223 -3.93 21.34 21.86
C GLY A 223 -3.02 22.52 21.48
N MET A 224 -2.25 22.37 20.38
CA MET A 224 -1.43 23.46 19.82
C MET A 224 -2.23 24.43 18.94
N ALA A 225 -3.45 24.06 18.52
CA ALA A 225 -4.29 24.85 17.64
C ALA A 225 -5.09 25.91 18.40
N GLY A 226 -5.27 27.07 17.80
CA GLY A 226 -6.18 28.10 18.24
C GLY A 226 -5.55 29.47 18.46
N PRO A 227 -6.40 30.52 18.51
CA PRO A 227 -5.93 31.92 18.54
C PRO A 227 -5.41 32.37 19.90
N ASP A 228 -5.92 31.80 20.99
CA ASP A 228 -5.59 32.21 22.35
C ASP A 228 -4.44 31.43 22.97
N GLY A 229 -3.76 30.58 22.14
CA GLY A 229 -2.48 29.96 22.45
C GLY A 229 -2.35 29.38 23.84
N GLN A 230 -3.36 28.65 24.33
CA GLN A 230 -3.18 27.97 25.62
C GLN A 230 -1.93 27.09 25.61
N GLN A 231 -1.42 26.74 24.40
CA GLN A 231 -0.17 26.02 24.22
C GLN A 231 0.64 26.38 22.92
N GLY A 232 0.28 27.42 22.13
CA GLY A 232 1.12 27.71 20.94
C GLY A 232 0.54 28.62 19.86
N GLY A 233 -0.78 28.72 19.71
CA GLY A 233 -1.42 29.64 18.74
C GLY A 233 -1.12 29.32 17.27
N TYR A 234 -1.04 28.02 16.90
CA TYR A 234 -0.82 27.60 15.51
C TYR A 234 -2.15 27.53 14.74
N THR A 235 -2.10 27.95 13.48
CA THR A 235 -3.24 27.78 12.55
C THR A 235 -3.36 26.35 12.06
N ILE A 236 -4.53 25.97 11.53
CA ILE A 236 -4.76 24.66 10.91
C ILE A 236 -3.71 24.39 9.83
N GLU A 237 -3.43 25.38 8.99
CA GLU A 237 -2.47 25.23 7.89
C GLU A 237 -1.03 25.09 8.38
N GLU A 238 -0.64 25.77 9.45
CA GLU A 238 0.70 25.62 10.06
C GLU A 238 0.87 24.22 10.63
N ILE A 239 -0.11 23.73 11.39
CA ILE A 239 -0.07 22.38 11.95
C ILE A 239 -0.02 21.33 10.84
N ASP A 240 -0.86 21.42 9.81
CA ASP A 240 -0.82 20.45 8.72
C ASP A 240 0.50 20.52 7.91
N ALA A 241 1.13 21.69 7.83
CA ALA A 241 2.46 21.79 7.23
C ALA A 241 3.54 21.12 8.10
N LEU A 242 3.42 21.22 9.44
CA LEU A 242 4.35 20.63 10.41
C LEU A 242 4.14 19.11 10.58
N THR A 243 2.88 18.63 10.58
CA THR A 243 2.54 17.23 10.88
C THR A 243 2.32 16.35 9.66
N GLY A 244 2.61 16.84 8.47
CA GLY A 244 2.56 16.06 7.23
C GLY A 244 3.91 15.39 6.91
N PRO A 245 4.31 15.39 5.61
CA PRO A 245 5.58 14.81 5.18
C PRO A 245 6.81 15.36 5.90
N ALA A 246 6.75 16.58 6.43
CA ALA A 246 7.83 17.18 7.20
C ALA A 246 8.19 16.36 8.46
N MET A 247 7.16 15.78 9.12
CA MET A 247 7.31 14.90 10.28
C MET A 247 7.44 13.41 9.91
N GLY A 248 7.40 13.06 8.62
CA GLY A 248 7.32 11.67 8.19
C GLY A 248 5.91 11.06 8.38
N LEU A 249 4.87 11.89 8.32
CA LEU A 249 3.48 11.49 8.39
C LEU A 249 2.83 11.58 6.99
N PRO A 250 1.64 10.98 6.79
CA PRO A 250 0.93 11.06 5.51
C PRO A 250 0.70 12.49 5.01
N LYS A 251 0.58 12.66 3.70
CA LYS A 251 0.31 13.98 3.08
C LYS A 251 -0.97 14.66 3.56
N SER A 252 -1.91 13.87 4.08
CA SER A 252 -3.13 14.38 4.70
C SER A 252 -2.88 15.12 6.03
N ALA A 253 -1.70 14.94 6.64
CA ALA A 253 -1.33 15.56 7.91
C ALA A 253 -2.38 15.31 9.02
N THR A 254 -2.56 16.22 9.99
CA THR A 254 -3.47 16.00 11.12
C THR A 254 -4.92 16.34 10.78
N PHE A 255 -5.21 17.58 10.42
CA PHE A 255 -6.59 18.05 10.26
C PHE A 255 -7.29 17.45 9.05
N ARG A 256 -6.57 17.31 7.94
CA ARG A 256 -7.15 16.65 6.76
C ARG A 256 -7.38 15.15 7.01
N THR A 257 -6.55 14.48 7.80
CA THR A 257 -6.78 13.08 8.22
C THR A 257 -8.04 12.96 9.08
N LEU A 258 -8.25 13.89 10.02
CA LEU A 258 -9.47 13.92 10.84
C LEU A 258 -10.73 14.13 9.98
N ASP A 259 -10.68 14.96 8.94
CA ASP A 259 -11.79 15.12 8.00
C ASP A 259 -12.08 13.82 7.21
N ILE A 260 -11.07 13.04 6.88
CA ILE A 260 -11.22 11.76 6.17
C ILE A 260 -11.78 10.67 7.11
N VAL A 261 -11.26 10.58 8.32
CA VAL A 261 -11.69 9.58 9.33
C VAL A 261 -13.10 9.90 9.86
N GLY A 262 -13.38 11.18 10.06
CA GLY A 262 -14.59 11.70 10.67
C GLY A 262 -14.35 12.17 12.12
N ILE A 263 -14.74 13.39 12.39
CA ILE A 263 -14.55 14.07 13.68
C ILE A 263 -15.34 13.38 14.81
N ASP A 264 -16.50 12.83 14.50
CA ASP A 264 -17.29 12.03 15.46
C ASP A 264 -16.61 10.70 15.85
N VAL A 265 -15.83 10.11 14.95
CA VAL A 265 -15.02 8.92 15.26
C VAL A 265 -13.94 9.28 16.28
N LEU A 266 -13.22 10.40 16.08
CA LEU A 266 -12.28 10.92 17.08
C LEU A 266 -12.97 11.10 18.44
N VAL A 267 -14.12 11.77 18.46
CA VAL A 267 -14.87 12.04 19.70
C VAL A 267 -15.25 10.73 20.42
N HIS A 268 -15.67 9.72 19.67
CA HIS A 268 -16.00 8.42 20.24
C HIS A 268 -14.77 7.74 20.89
N VAL A 269 -13.65 7.74 20.20
CA VAL A 269 -12.39 7.17 20.73
C VAL A 269 -11.92 7.92 21.99
N VAL A 270 -11.94 9.25 21.95
CA VAL A 270 -11.51 10.08 23.10
C VAL A 270 -12.40 9.85 24.32
N LYS A 271 -13.73 9.81 24.17
CA LYS A 271 -14.66 9.52 25.27
C LYS A 271 -14.42 8.14 25.88
N ASN A 272 -14.13 7.14 25.04
CA ASN A 272 -13.79 5.81 25.52
C ASN A 272 -12.49 5.83 26.35
N LEU A 273 -11.44 6.50 25.86
CA LEU A 273 -10.17 6.64 26.59
C LEU A 273 -10.35 7.40 27.92
N GLU A 274 -11.05 8.53 27.91
CA GLU A 274 -11.32 9.32 29.13
C GLU A 274 -12.03 8.50 30.20
N ALA A 275 -13.01 7.68 29.81
CA ALA A 275 -13.76 6.82 30.71
C ALA A 275 -12.93 5.61 31.21
N SER A 276 -12.11 5.02 30.32
CA SER A 276 -11.39 3.77 30.60
C SER A 276 -10.02 3.99 31.27
N LEU A 277 -9.55 5.23 31.36
CA LEU A 277 -8.21 5.59 31.86
C LEU A 277 -8.25 6.54 33.06
N PRO A 278 -8.91 6.17 34.19
CA PRO A 278 -9.07 7.09 35.32
C PRO A 278 -7.74 7.43 36.03
N HIS A 279 -6.71 6.59 35.88
CA HIS A 279 -5.41 6.72 36.55
C HIS A 279 -4.25 7.02 35.62
N ASP A 280 -4.52 7.33 34.32
CA ASP A 280 -3.47 7.72 33.37
C ASP A 280 -2.86 9.07 33.76
N GLU A 281 -1.51 9.18 33.78
CA GLU A 281 -0.80 10.39 34.18
C GLU A 281 -1.04 11.58 33.23
N ARG A 282 -1.58 11.32 32.05
CA ARG A 282 -1.93 12.32 31.05
C ARG A 282 -3.44 12.32 30.75
N ARG A 283 -4.27 11.89 31.70
CA ARG A 283 -5.72 11.84 31.55
C ARG A 283 -6.33 13.19 31.15
N ASP A 284 -5.73 14.29 31.59
CA ASP A 284 -6.11 15.63 31.25
C ASP A 284 -6.07 15.93 29.75
N LEU A 285 -5.20 15.23 29.00
CA LEU A 285 -5.12 15.35 27.55
C LEU A 285 -6.26 14.61 26.85
N PHE A 286 -6.79 13.51 27.42
CA PHE A 286 -7.92 12.77 26.86
C PHE A 286 -9.26 13.49 27.07
N ARG A 287 -9.28 14.77 26.70
CA ARG A 287 -10.49 15.61 26.69
C ARG A 287 -10.72 16.15 25.30
N ILE A 288 -11.99 16.27 24.95
CA ILE A 288 -12.37 16.81 23.64
C ILE A 288 -12.17 18.32 23.67
N PRO A 289 -11.34 18.90 22.78
CA PRO A 289 -11.20 20.35 22.68
C PRO A 289 -12.54 21.04 22.37
N ASP A 290 -12.77 22.23 22.92
CA ASP A 290 -14.04 22.96 22.76
C ASP A 290 -14.42 23.21 21.30
N PHE A 291 -13.44 23.51 20.43
CA PHE A 291 -13.71 23.69 19.00
C PHE A 291 -14.22 22.42 18.32
N ILE A 292 -13.77 21.22 18.76
CA ILE A 292 -14.29 19.93 18.27
C ILE A 292 -15.75 19.77 18.69
N THR A 293 -16.09 20.09 19.93
CA THR A 293 -17.48 20.04 20.40
C THR A 293 -18.39 20.96 19.57
N ARG A 294 -17.94 22.19 19.31
CA ARG A 294 -18.66 23.15 18.43
C ARG A 294 -18.80 22.64 16.98
N MET A 295 -17.79 21.91 16.47
CA MET A 295 -17.86 21.28 15.13
C MET A 295 -18.93 20.18 15.07
N ILE A 296 -19.02 19.33 16.11
CA ILE A 296 -20.05 18.29 16.21
C ILE A 296 -21.45 18.92 16.21
N GLU A 297 -21.69 19.92 17.04
CA GLU A 297 -22.96 20.64 17.14
C GLU A 297 -23.40 21.24 15.78
N ARG A 298 -22.44 21.74 15.00
CA ARG A 298 -22.66 22.33 13.66
C ARG A 298 -22.66 21.30 12.53
N LYS A 299 -22.53 20.01 12.83
CA LYS A 299 -22.45 18.89 11.86
C LYS A 299 -21.29 19.06 10.85
N LEU A 300 -20.17 19.66 11.29
CA LEU A 300 -18.94 19.76 10.53
C LEU A 300 -18.11 18.49 10.79
N LEU A 301 -18.51 17.34 10.20
CA LEU A 301 -17.99 16.04 10.53
C LEU A 301 -16.91 15.52 9.55
N GLY A 302 -16.44 16.36 8.64
CA GLY A 302 -15.46 16.00 7.62
C GLY A 302 -16.07 15.60 6.29
N GLU A 303 -15.39 14.73 5.53
CA GLU A 303 -15.80 14.34 4.15
C GLU A 303 -17.21 13.81 4.05
N LYS A 304 -17.68 13.05 5.03
CA LYS A 304 -19.03 12.47 5.05
C LYS A 304 -20.16 13.50 5.07
N THR A 305 -19.88 14.72 5.55
CA THR A 305 -20.82 15.85 5.51
C THR A 305 -20.43 16.90 4.48
N GLY A 306 -19.36 16.66 3.70
CA GLY A 306 -18.82 17.57 2.71
C GLY A 306 -18.07 18.78 3.29
N GLN A 307 -17.95 18.87 4.60
CA GLN A 307 -17.28 19.96 5.32
C GLN A 307 -16.80 19.52 6.71
N GLY A 308 -15.61 20.00 7.09
CA GLY A 308 -14.95 19.75 8.36
C GLY A 308 -13.97 20.86 8.66
N PHE A 309 -12.71 20.57 8.93
CA PHE A 309 -11.63 21.59 8.96
C PHE A 309 -11.40 22.22 7.60
N TYR A 310 -11.67 21.45 6.54
CA TYR A 310 -11.60 21.91 5.16
C TYR A 310 -12.95 21.73 4.48
N LYS A 311 -13.23 22.62 3.52
CA LYS A 311 -14.42 22.57 2.67
C LYS A 311 -14.02 22.79 1.22
N LYS A 312 -14.43 21.89 0.33
CA LYS A 312 -14.25 22.07 -1.11
C LYS A 312 -15.48 22.77 -1.69
N VAL A 313 -15.28 23.92 -2.35
CA VAL A 313 -16.33 24.64 -3.07
C VAL A 313 -16.11 24.53 -4.56
N LYS A 314 -17.19 24.48 -5.34
CA LYS A 314 -17.14 24.48 -6.80
C LYS A 314 -16.75 25.89 -7.25
N GLY A 315 -15.54 26.04 -7.79
CA GLY A 315 -15.03 27.28 -8.36
C GLY A 315 -13.86 26.97 -9.29
N GLY A 316 -13.91 27.42 -10.54
CA GLY A 316 -12.87 27.14 -11.54
C GLY A 316 -12.68 25.67 -11.89
N ASP A 317 -11.66 25.35 -12.71
CA ASP A 317 -11.39 23.99 -13.21
C ASP A 317 -11.00 22.96 -12.14
N GLU A 318 -10.47 23.36 -10.97
CA GLU A 318 -10.01 22.45 -9.90
C GLU A 318 -10.81 22.57 -8.57
N GLY A 319 -11.72 23.55 -8.43
CA GLY A 319 -12.42 23.87 -7.18
C GLY A 319 -11.50 24.52 -6.14
N GLU A 320 -12.03 25.37 -5.29
CA GLU A 320 -11.30 26.04 -4.20
C GLU A 320 -11.45 25.26 -2.89
N ILE A 321 -10.34 25.13 -2.12
CA ILE A 321 -10.35 24.52 -0.79
C ILE A 321 -10.29 25.67 0.24
N LEU A 322 -11.33 25.79 1.03
CA LEU A 322 -11.42 26.73 2.15
C LEU A 322 -11.02 26.03 3.45
N THR A 323 -10.48 26.80 4.39
CA THR A 323 -10.11 26.37 5.76
C THR A 323 -11.07 26.99 6.78
N LEU A 324 -11.48 26.18 7.76
CA LEU A 324 -12.29 26.66 8.89
C LEU A 324 -11.46 27.60 9.78
N ASP A 325 -11.97 28.75 10.11
CA ASP A 325 -11.43 29.60 11.14
C ASP A 325 -11.95 29.18 12.51
N LEU A 326 -11.07 28.78 13.43
CA LEU A 326 -11.46 28.21 14.73
C LEU A 326 -12.06 29.21 15.71
N GLN A 327 -11.91 30.55 15.46
CA GLN A 327 -12.53 31.59 16.26
C GLN A 327 -13.96 31.90 15.81
N THR A 328 -14.07 32.26 14.52
CA THR A 328 -15.35 32.70 13.94
C THR A 328 -16.24 31.52 13.55
N PHE A 329 -15.66 30.33 13.30
CA PHE A 329 -16.31 29.14 12.71
C PHE A 329 -16.88 29.41 11.32
N GLU A 330 -16.23 30.32 10.58
CA GLU A 330 -16.50 30.58 9.18
C GLU A 330 -15.36 30.05 8.29
N TYR A 331 -15.70 29.72 7.04
CA TYR A 331 -14.71 29.26 6.09
C TYR A 331 -14.04 30.43 5.39
N ARG A 332 -12.71 30.42 5.37
CA ARG A 332 -11.88 31.43 4.70
C ARG A 332 -10.95 30.79 3.66
N ALA A 333 -10.40 31.59 2.77
CA ALA A 333 -9.39 31.17 1.83
C ALA A 333 -8.19 30.55 2.57
N ARG A 334 -7.68 29.42 2.04
CA ARG A 334 -6.52 28.73 2.60
C ARG A 334 -5.27 29.61 2.53
N GLN A 335 -4.58 29.74 3.63
CA GLN A 335 -3.33 30.48 3.72
C GLN A 335 -2.12 29.57 3.58
N LYS A 336 -1.08 30.02 2.88
CA LYS A 336 0.19 29.29 2.83
C LYS A 336 1.02 29.66 4.07
N PRO A 337 1.37 28.67 4.93
CA PRO A 337 2.16 28.97 6.12
C PRO A 337 3.58 29.46 5.74
N LYS A 338 4.07 30.41 6.52
CA LYS A 338 5.43 30.96 6.38
C LYS A 338 6.29 30.43 7.52
N LEU A 339 6.88 29.24 7.34
CA LEU A 339 7.75 28.57 8.30
C LEU A 339 9.12 28.33 7.65
N PRO A 340 10.11 29.23 7.83
CA PRO A 340 11.42 29.14 7.15
C PRO A 340 12.13 27.82 7.39
N ALA A 341 12.06 27.27 8.62
CA ALA A 341 12.65 25.98 8.93
C ALA A 341 12.14 24.84 8.06
N LEU A 342 10.85 24.84 7.65
CA LEU A 342 10.29 23.83 6.74
C LEU A 342 10.86 23.94 5.32
N GLU A 343 11.08 25.16 4.84
CA GLU A 343 11.70 25.36 3.51
C GLU A 343 13.16 24.88 3.49
N MET A 344 13.91 25.08 4.57
CA MET A 344 15.29 24.55 4.71
C MET A 344 15.30 23.01 4.76
N ALA A 345 14.36 22.39 5.47
CA ALA A 345 14.28 20.95 5.64
C ALA A 345 13.69 20.20 4.43
N LYS A 346 13.10 20.90 3.46
CA LYS A 346 12.37 20.34 2.31
C LYS A 346 13.19 19.40 1.44
N ASN A 347 14.50 19.64 1.33
CA ASN A 347 15.41 18.85 0.50
C ASN A 347 16.03 17.66 1.24
N VAL A 348 15.73 17.47 2.54
CA VAL A 348 16.21 16.34 3.32
C VAL A 348 15.25 15.17 3.09
N GLU A 349 15.70 14.15 2.33
CA GLU A 349 14.85 13.01 1.94
C GLU A 349 14.54 12.09 3.12
N ASP A 350 15.54 11.79 3.98
CA ASP A 350 15.34 10.95 5.16
C ASP A 350 14.52 11.68 6.23
N ALA A 351 13.36 11.10 6.60
CA ALA A 351 12.44 11.71 7.57
C ALA A 351 13.07 11.92 8.94
N ARG A 352 13.93 11.00 9.41
CA ARG A 352 14.58 11.08 10.73
C ARG A 352 15.58 12.23 10.78
N GLN A 353 16.38 12.40 9.72
CA GLN A 353 17.31 13.53 9.59
C GLN A 353 16.54 14.85 9.49
N ARG A 354 15.45 14.88 8.72
CA ARG A 354 14.58 16.05 8.56
C ARG A 354 13.94 16.46 9.90
N VAL A 355 13.36 15.53 10.65
CA VAL A 355 12.79 15.76 11.98
C VAL A 355 13.86 16.25 12.97
N THR A 356 15.04 15.65 12.95
CA THR A 356 16.17 16.08 13.80
C THR A 356 16.56 17.53 13.53
N ALA A 357 16.67 17.92 12.25
CA ALA A 357 16.97 19.29 11.86
C ALA A 357 15.89 20.29 12.30
N LEU A 358 14.60 19.91 12.11
CA LEU A 358 13.46 20.75 12.50
C LEU A 358 13.38 20.93 14.03
N LEU A 359 13.59 19.87 14.81
CA LEU A 359 13.58 19.93 16.27
C LEU A 359 14.69 20.84 16.82
N GLN A 360 15.85 20.93 16.13
CA GLN A 360 16.96 21.80 16.51
C GLN A 360 16.74 23.28 16.15
N SER A 361 15.75 23.60 15.31
CA SER A 361 15.45 24.97 14.95
C SER A 361 15.07 25.81 16.17
N PRO A 362 15.57 27.04 16.31
CA PRO A 362 15.16 27.98 17.36
C PRO A 362 13.79 28.61 17.10
N GLU A 363 13.22 28.41 15.90
CA GLU A 363 11.95 29.00 15.49
C GLU A 363 10.73 28.23 16.03
N ARG A 364 9.52 28.77 15.83
CA ARG A 364 8.22 28.13 16.18
C ARG A 364 8.11 26.69 15.73
N ALA A 365 8.63 26.35 14.55
CA ALA A 365 8.64 24.97 14.07
C ALA A 365 9.40 24.04 15.03
N GLY A 366 10.57 24.46 15.51
CA GLY A 366 11.36 23.70 16.48
C GLY A 366 10.67 23.59 17.85
N GLU A 367 9.99 24.65 18.32
CA GLU A 367 9.20 24.62 19.55
C GLU A 367 8.07 23.57 19.45
N PHE A 368 7.35 23.56 18.32
CA PHE A 368 6.32 22.57 18.04
C PHE A 368 6.87 21.15 18.11
N TYR A 369 7.96 20.87 17.41
CA TYR A 369 8.56 19.52 17.38
C TYR A 369 9.08 19.09 18.75
N ARG A 370 9.76 19.98 19.49
CA ARG A 370 10.23 19.66 20.86
C ARG A 370 9.08 19.30 21.81
N LYS A 371 7.96 20.03 21.71
CA LYS A 371 6.78 19.76 22.52
C LYS A 371 6.11 18.44 22.13
N VAL A 372 5.64 18.33 20.89
CA VAL A 372 4.85 17.19 20.43
C VAL A 372 5.63 15.88 20.46
N LEU A 373 6.87 15.88 19.94
CA LEU A 373 7.70 14.66 19.96
C LEU A 373 8.19 14.33 21.38
N GLY A 374 8.57 15.33 22.19
CA GLY A 374 8.96 15.10 23.57
C GLY A 374 7.83 14.45 24.38
N ASP A 375 6.58 14.89 24.17
CA ASP A 375 5.43 14.28 24.84
C ASP A 375 5.13 12.87 24.29
N ALA A 376 5.23 12.67 22.97
CA ALA A 376 5.04 11.37 22.36
C ALA A 376 6.08 10.34 22.85
N PHE A 377 7.36 10.70 22.92
CA PHE A 377 8.44 9.85 23.44
C PHE A 377 8.21 9.48 24.91
N HIS A 378 7.88 10.47 25.72
CA HIS A 378 7.62 10.27 27.14
C HIS A 378 6.43 9.35 27.40
N TYR A 379 5.31 9.62 26.71
CA TYR A 379 4.09 8.84 26.87
C TYR A 379 4.28 7.39 26.41
N ALA A 380 4.85 7.18 25.22
CA ALA A 380 5.09 5.83 24.68
C ALA A 380 6.01 5.01 25.58
N ALA A 381 7.08 5.60 26.14
CA ALA A 381 8.00 4.91 27.04
C ALA A 381 7.33 4.50 28.36
N ASN A 382 6.45 5.34 28.92
CA ASN A 382 5.69 5.02 30.13
C ASN A 382 4.62 3.94 29.93
N ARG A 383 4.21 3.67 28.65
CA ARG A 383 3.26 2.60 28.32
C ARG A 383 3.89 1.20 28.31
N ILE A 384 5.21 1.09 28.42
CA ILE A 384 5.89 -0.20 28.57
C ILE A 384 6.13 -0.46 30.07
N PRO A 385 5.67 -1.60 30.61
CA PRO A 385 5.07 -2.77 29.94
C PRO A 385 3.53 -2.83 29.94
N GLU A 386 2.81 -1.72 30.09
CA GLU A 386 1.34 -1.71 30.20
C GLU A 386 0.66 -2.23 28.94
N ILE A 387 0.92 -1.59 27.77
CA ILE A 387 0.25 -1.91 26.49
C ILE A 387 1.03 -2.90 25.62
N SER A 388 2.34 -2.97 25.81
CA SER A 388 3.28 -3.84 25.07
C SER A 388 4.46 -4.19 25.96
N ASP A 389 5.08 -5.35 25.73
CA ASP A 389 6.32 -5.76 26.41
C ASP A 389 7.59 -5.19 25.78
N ASP A 390 7.50 -4.66 24.53
CA ASP A 390 8.65 -4.19 23.76
C ASP A 390 8.36 -2.91 22.96
N ILE A 391 9.44 -2.24 22.58
CA ILE A 391 9.41 -1.00 21.79
C ILE A 391 9.06 -1.24 20.32
N VAL A 392 9.37 -2.42 19.80
CA VAL A 392 9.20 -2.77 18.38
C VAL A 392 7.71 -2.82 18.03
N SER A 393 6.91 -3.40 18.91
CA SER A 393 5.45 -3.48 18.78
C SER A 393 4.83 -2.09 18.72
N ILE A 394 5.28 -1.14 19.55
CA ILE A 394 4.81 0.26 19.51
C ILE A 394 5.21 0.93 18.21
N ASP A 395 6.48 0.83 17.80
CA ASP A 395 6.96 1.45 16.57
C ASP A 395 6.24 0.89 15.33
N ASN A 396 6.06 -0.43 15.28
CA ASN A 396 5.35 -1.07 14.18
C ASN A 396 3.85 -0.71 14.18
N ALA A 397 3.21 -0.61 15.34
CA ALA A 397 1.82 -0.18 15.44
C ALA A 397 1.63 1.23 14.85
N MET A 398 2.55 2.16 15.11
CA MET A 398 2.50 3.51 14.53
C MET A 398 2.81 3.51 13.03
N LYS A 399 3.85 2.79 12.59
CA LYS A 399 4.20 2.68 11.15
C LYS A 399 3.08 2.03 10.33
N TRP A 400 2.47 0.99 10.83
CA TRP A 400 1.50 0.19 10.07
C TRP A 400 0.03 0.59 10.28
N GLY A 401 -0.30 1.20 11.44
CA GLY A 401 -1.64 1.64 11.78
C GLY A 401 -1.92 3.11 11.48
N PHE A 402 -0.88 3.96 11.50
CA PHE A 402 -0.98 5.40 11.21
C PHE A 402 -0.14 5.84 10.00
N ASN A 403 0.51 4.90 9.30
CA ASN A 403 1.37 5.17 8.15
C ASN A 403 2.52 6.16 8.44
N TRP A 404 3.09 6.10 9.62
CA TRP A 404 4.30 6.86 9.94
C TRP A 404 5.50 6.25 9.21
N GLU A 405 6.42 7.10 8.71
CA GLU A 405 7.65 6.64 8.08
C GLU A 405 8.63 6.03 9.10
N SER A 406 8.58 6.48 10.35
CA SER A 406 9.39 5.98 11.46
C SER A 406 8.55 5.82 12.72
N GLY A 407 8.90 4.83 13.53
CA GLY A 407 8.29 4.63 14.84
C GLY A 407 8.76 5.68 15.87
N VAL A 408 8.11 5.68 17.02
CA VAL A 408 8.38 6.63 18.12
C VAL A 408 9.81 6.50 18.64
N PHE A 409 10.28 5.27 18.88
CA PHE A 409 11.62 4.99 19.41
C PHE A 409 12.69 5.13 18.31
N GLU A 410 12.38 4.81 17.06
CA GLU A 410 13.26 5.07 15.91
C GLU A 410 13.52 6.58 15.74
N LEU A 411 12.49 7.43 15.90
CA LEU A 411 12.64 8.89 15.88
C LEU A 411 13.40 9.40 17.08
N TRP A 412 13.16 8.84 18.26
CA TRP A 412 13.88 9.25 19.47
C TRP A 412 15.38 8.95 19.37
N ASP A 413 15.75 7.80 18.83
CA ASP A 413 17.14 7.46 18.54
C ASP A 413 17.79 8.46 17.57
N ALA A 414 17.09 8.86 16.51
CA ALA A 414 17.58 9.83 15.54
C ALA A 414 17.83 11.22 16.13
N VAL A 415 16.98 11.64 17.08
CA VAL A 415 17.13 12.93 17.78
C VAL A 415 18.20 12.85 18.89
N GLY A 416 18.39 11.66 19.49
CA GLY A 416 19.31 11.36 20.57
C GLY A 416 18.61 11.25 21.93
N VAL A 417 18.64 10.03 22.50
CA VAL A 417 17.94 9.70 23.76
C VAL A 417 18.48 10.54 24.91
N GLU A 418 19.80 10.63 25.04
CA GLU A 418 20.47 11.39 26.11
C GLU A 418 20.11 12.89 26.04
N LYS A 419 20.10 13.46 24.85
CA LYS A 419 19.77 14.87 24.61
C LYS A 419 18.36 15.23 25.09
N ILE A 420 17.38 14.38 24.79
CA ILE A 420 16.00 14.58 25.24
C ILE A 420 15.90 14.39 26.76
N ALA A 421 16.57 13.39 27.33
CA ALA A 421 16.61 13.18 28.76
C ALA A 421 17.24 14.36 29.53
N GLU A 422 18.29 14.96 29.00
CA GLU A 422 18.89 16.20 29.56
C GLU A 422 17.94 17.40 29.50
N GLN A 423 17.18 17.53 28.40
CA GLN A 423 16.14 18.54 28.30
C GLN A 423 15.08 18.35 29.39
N TRP A 424 14.56 17.14 29.58
CA TRP A 424 13.58 16.84 30.62
C TRP A 424 14.10 17.10 32.04
N LYS A 425 15.40 16.81 32.30
CA LYS A 425 16.02 17.17 33.58
C LYS A 425 15.98 18.69 33.82
N LYS A 426 16.28 19.50 32.81
CA LYS A 426 16.18 20.97 32.90
C LYS A 426 14.75 21.43 33.15
N GLU A 427 13.78 20.77 32.54
CA GLU A 427 12.35 21.01 32.71
C GLU A 427 11.77 20.43 34.00
N LYS A 428 12.59 19.74 34.83
CA LYS A 428 12.16 18.99 36.03
C LYS A 428 11.09 17.91 35.73
N ARG A 429 11.11 17.38 34.50
CA ARG A 429 10.22 16.31 34.07
C ARG A 429 10.86 14.96 34.40
N PRO A 430 10.11 13.98 34.96
CA PRO A 430 10.62 12.63 35.23
C PRO A 430 11.12 11.97 33.92
N ILE A 431 12.21 11.21 34.04
CA ILE A 431 12.67 10.37 32.91
C ILE A 431 11.89 9.04 32.95
N PRO A 432 11.30 8.56 31.87
CA PRO A 432 10.64 7.27 31.85
C PRO A 432 11.60 6.13 32.26
N PRO A 433 11.13 5.12 33.00
CA PRO A 433 11.99 4.01 33.51
C PRO A 433 12.75 3.27 32.40
N LEU A 434 12.16 3.14 31.20
CA LEU A 434 12.79 2.54 30.03
C LEU A 434 14.03 3.35 29.58
N ALA A 435 13.90 4.67 29.46
CA ALA A 435 15.00 5.55 29.06
C ALA A 435 16.07 5.65 30.17
N GLU A 436 15.66 5.71 31.44
CA GLU A 436 16.58 5.71 32.57
C GLU A 436 17.43 4.44 32.61
N LYS A 437 16.82 3.27 32.43
CA LYS A 437 17.51 1.98 32.36
C LYS A 437 18.48 1.90 31.20
N LEU A 438 18.07 2.40 30.01
CA LEU A 438 18.94 2.48 28.84
C LEU A 438 20.19 3.29 29.15
N LEU A 439 20.04 4.53 29.64
CA LEU A 439 21.13 5.46 29.89
C LEU A 439 22.07 4.98 31.02
N THR A 440 21.53 4.40 32.07
CA THR A 440 22.32 3.82 33.20
C THR A 440 23.11 2.58 32.77
N SER A 441 22.66 1.85 31.73
CA SER A 441 23.40 0.72 31.17
C SER A 441 24.51 1.12 30.19
N SER A 442 24.85 2.40 30.12
CA SER A 442 25.85 2.98 29.19
C SER A 442 25.49 2.77 27.70
N LYS A 443 24.25 2.47 27.40
CA LYS A 443 23.72 2.37 26.03
C LYS A 443 23.16 3.72 25.60
N LYS A 444 23.21 4.00 24.28
CA LYS A 444 22.88 5.34 23.75
C LYS A 444 21.64 5.37 22.87
N ALA A 445 21.16 4.22 22.44
CA ALA A 445 20.05 4.10 21.51
C ALA A 445 19.15 2.90 21.81
N PHE A 446 17.89 2.99 21.47
CA PHE A 446 16.93 1.91 21.60
C PHE A 446 17.18 0.79 20.57
N TYR A 447 17.68 1.14 19.39
CA TYR A 447 18.04 0.21 18.33
C TYR A 447 19.54 0.22 18.04
N GLN A 448 20.09 -0.94 17.75
CA GLN A 448 21.48 -1.12 17.37
C GLN A 448 21.58 -2.00 16.13
N GLN A 449 22.44 -1.61 15.19
CA GLN A 449 22.84 -2.46 14.08
C GLN A 449 24.15 -3.16 14.40
N SER A 450 24.15 -4.47 14.39
CA SER A 450 25.36 -5.28 14.61
C SER A 450 25.29 -6.54 13.74
N ASP A 451 26.37 -6.82 13.00
CA ASP A 451 26.53 -8.02 12.14
C ASP A 451 25.36 -8.21 11.14
N GLY A 452 24.83 -7.10 10.62
CA GLY A 452 23.68 -7.11 9.72
C GLY A 452 22.34 -7.48 10.38
N LEU A 453 22.30 -7.49 11.71
CA LEU A 453 21.08 -7.69 12.51
C LEU A 453 20.69 -6.38 13.20
N THR A 454 19.41 -6.10 13.18
CA THR A 454 18.82 -5.08 14.05
C THR A 454 18.60 -5.70 15.44
N ARG A 455 19.03 -4.99 16.48
CA ARG A 455 18.75 -5.34 17.88
C ARG A 455 17.99 -4.19 18.50
N TYR A 456 17.14 -4.49 19.49
CA TYR A 456 16.38 -3.50 20.25
C TYR A 456 16.64 -3.66 21.75
N PHE A 457 16.57 -2.57 22.48
CA PHE A 457 16.74 -2.56 23.92
C PHE A 457 15.51 -3.16 24.61
N ASP A 458 15.71 -4.24 25.35
CA ASP A 458 14.68 -4.92 26.13
C ASP A 458 14.70 -4.45 27.59
N LEU A 459 13.57 -3.92 28.07
CA LEU A 459 13.44 -3.40 29.42
C LEU A 459 13.65 -4.49 30.49
N ARG A 460 13.25 -5.73 30.25
CA ARG A 460 13.35 -6.81 31.23
C ARG A 460 14.81 -7.19 31.47
N SER A 461 15.53 -7.50 30.40
CA SER A 461 16.95 -7.87 30.49
C SER A 461 17.89 -6.69 30.75
N GLY A 462 17.51 -5.47 30.32
CA GLY A 462 18.40 -4.30 30.34
C GLY A 462 19.51 -4.40 29.31
N ASP A 463 19.35 -5.22 28.29
CA ASP A 463 20.32 -5.43 27.21
C ASP A 463 19.64 -5.50 25.84
N TYR A 464 20.46 -5.54 24.78
CA TYR A 464 19.95 -5.67 23.43
C TYR A 464 19.54 -7.10 23.11
N ARG A 465 18.31 -7.22 22.61
CA ARG A 465 17.75 -8.44 22.05
C ARG A 465 17.71 -8.36 20.54
N ALA A 466 18.02 -9.46 19.85
CA ALA A 466 17.90 -9.51 18.39
C ALA A 466 16.43 -9.32 17.98
N LEU A 467 16.22 -8.45 16.98
CA LEU A 467 14.93 -8.34 16.31
C LEU A 467 14.78 -9.56 15.40
N GLU A 468 13.95 -10.50 15.84
CA GLU A 468 13.65 -11.68 15.04
C GLU A 468 12.90 -11.25 13.77
N GLN A 469 13.47 -11.62 12.63
CA GLN A 469 12.76 -11.46 11.36
C GLN A 469 11.70 -12.56 11.26
N GLY A 470 10.50 -12.21 10.87
CA GLY A 470 9.46 -13.20 10.60
C GLY A 470 9.97 -14.28 9.63
N PRO A 471 9.54 -15.54 9.80
CA PRO A 471 9.92 -16.60 8.88
C PRO A 471 9.52 -16.21 7.45
N GLY A 472 10.44 -16.38 6.50
CA GLY A 472 10.21 -16.03 5.08
C GLY A 472 10.41 -14.55 4.75
N VAL A 473 11.10 -13.76 5.56
CA VAL A 473 11.50 -12.40 5.24
C VAL A 473 13.00 -12.34 4.93
N ILE A 474 13.37 -11.75 3.80
CA ILE A 474 14.77 -11.47 3.42
C ILE A 474 14.94 -9.95 3.37
N LEU A 475 15.91 -9.42 4.14
CA LEU A 475 16.29 -8.01 4.12
C LEU A 475 17.58 -7.81 3.34
N LEU A 476 17.50 -7.16 2.18
CA LEU A 476 18.67 -6.87 1.32
C LEU A 476 19.73 -6.02 2.03
N PRO A 477 19.39 -4.99 2.82
CA PRO A 477 20.36 -4.24 3.61
C PRO A 477 21.14 -5.13 4.61
N SER A 478 20.49 -6.10 5.23
CA SER A 478 21.13 -7.05 6.15
C SER A 478 22.14 -7.94 5.42
N LEU A 479 21.80 -8.40 4.21
CA LEU A 479 22.71 -9.21 3.38
C LEU A 479 23.93 -8.39 2.93
N LYS A 480 23.73 -7.13 2.54
CA LYS A 480 24.84 -6.20 2.19
C LYS A 480 25.77 -5.99 3.38
N ALA A 481 25.23 -5.74 4.57
CA ALA A 481 26.01 -5.59 5.80
C ALA A 481 26.82 -6.86 6.13
N ARG A 482 26.32 -8.05 5.75
CA ARG A 482 27.04 -9.33 5.85
C ARG A 482 27.95 -9.62 4.66
N LYS A 483 28.29 -8.64 3.84
CA LYS A 483 29.20 -8.75 2.69
C LYS A 483 28.74 -9.76 1.61
N ARG A 484 27.40 -9.91 1.45
CA ARG A 484 26.80 -10.76 0.40
C ARG A 484 26.58 -10.01 -0.92
N GLU A 485 27.01 -8.74 -1.01
CA GLU A 485 26.98 -7.94 -2.23
C GLU A 485 28.14 -8.38 -3.16
N ILE A 486 27.79 -8.97 -4.31
CA ILE A 486 28.75 -9.54 -5.28
C ILE A 486 29.33 -8.43 -6.17
N LYS A 487 28.47 -7.51 -6.62
CA LYS A 487 28.82 -6.40 -7.50
C LYS A 487 27.90 -5.22 -7.26
N LYS A 488 28.44 -4.01 -7.43
CA LYS A 488 27.71 -2.76 -7.26
C LYS A 488 28.15 -1.73 -8.29
N ASN A 489 27.18 -0.91 -8.73
CA ASN A 489 27.41 0.36 -9.43
C ASN A 489 26.43 1.43 -8.89
N PRO A 490 26.46 2.69 -9.38
CA PRO A 490 25.57 3.72 -8.84
C PRO A 490 24.07 3.44 -8.92
N GLY A 491 23.61 2.64 -9.89
CA GLY A 491 22.19 2.39 -10.14
C GLY A 491 21.68 1.02 -9.67
N ALA A 492 22.57 0.05 -9.43
CA ALA A 492 22.15 -1.32 -9.11
C ALA A 492 23.20 -2.12 -8.36
N SER A 493 22.78 -3.18 -7.67
CA SER A 493 23.62 -4.16 -6.98
C SER A 493 23.22 -5.59 -7.35
N LEU A 494 24.20 -6.48 -7.37
CA LEU A 494 24.00 -7.92 -7.43
C LEU A 494 24.30 -8.53 -6.06
N ILE A 495 23.35 -9.21 -5.45
CA ILE A 495 23.40 -9.71 -4.06
C ILE A 495 23.18 -11.21 -4.06
N ASP A 496 23.96 -11.96 -3.30
CA ASP A 496 23.75 -13.38 -3.08
C ASP A 496 22.66 -13.60 -2.00
N LEU A 497 21.50 -14.16 -2.40
CA LEU A 497 20.41 -14.52 -1.49
C LEU A 497 20.63 -15.86 -0.77
N GLY A 498 21.69 -16.59 -1.09
CA GLY A 498 21.91 -17.97 -0.68
C GLY A 498 21.19 -19.00 -1.58
N ASP A 499 21.48 -20.27 -1.34
CA ASP A 499 20.90 -21.41 -2.05
C ASP A 499 21.04 -21.34 -3.59
N GLY A 500 22.13 -20.72 -4.08
CA GLY A 500 22.40 -20.55 -5.51
C GLY A 500 21.54 -19.50 -6.20
N VAL A 501 20.88 -18.58 -5.47
CA VAL A 501 20.03 -17.53 -6.05
C VAL A 501 20.67 -16.16 -5.89
N ALA A 502 20.87 -15.44 -7.01
CA ALA A 502 21.30 -14.04 -7.02
C ALA A 502 20.10 -13.09 -7.03
N CYS A 503 20.26 -11.89 -6.48
CA CYS A 503 19.27 -10.80 -6.57
C CYS A 503 19.88 -9.62 -7.32
N LEU A 504 19.25 -9.20 -8.42
CA LEU A 504 19.50 -7.93 -9.09
C LEU A 504 18.61 -6.87 -8.44
N GLU A 505 19.21 -6.00 -7.64
CA GLU A 505 18.54 -4.91 -6.95
C GLU A 505 18.78 -3.58 -7.65
N PHE A 506 17.71 -2.86 -7.98
CA PHE A 506 17.79 -1.47 -8.43
C PHE A 506 17.74 -0.52 -7.23
N HIS A 507 18.61 0.53 -7.26
CA HIS A 507 18.65 1.57 -6.23
C HIS A 507 19.00 2.96 -6.81
N SER A 508 18.82 3.14 -8.12
CA SER A 508 18.84 4.47 -8.76
C SER A 508 17.69 5.33 -8.23
N LYS A 509 17.74 6.64 -8.50
CA LYS A 509 16.63 7.54 -8.11
C LYS A 509 15.31 7.04 -8.72
N MET A 510 14.29 6.82 -7.88
CA MET A 510 13.00 6.23 -8.27
C MET A 510 13.12 4.84 -8.93
N ASN A 511 14.25 4.19 -8.80
CA ASN A 511 14.59 2.93 -9.48
C ASN A 511 14.43 3.00 -11.01
N SER A 512 14.71 4.18 -11.58
CA SER A 512 14.66 4.39 -13.02
C SER A 512 15.77 3.61 -13.73
N ILE A 513 15.45 3.14 -14.94
CA ILE A 513 16.36 2.35 -15.77
C ILE A 513 17.31 3.30 -16.53
N GLY A 514 18.59 3.00 -16.46
CA GLY A 514 19.65 3.66 -17.17
C GLY A 514 20.76 2.68 -17.54
N ALA A 515 21.90 3.18 -18.01
CA ALA A 515 23.05 2.36 -18.43
C ALA A 515 23.53 1.45 -17.28
N ASP A 516 23.55 1.97 -16.04
CA ASP A 516 23.98 1.22 -14.85
C ASP A 516 23.12 -0.02 -14.58
N THR A 517 21.80 0.12 -14.69
CA THR A 517 20.86 -0.99 -14.46
C THR A 517 20.95 -2.03 -15.58
N VAL A 518 21.09 -1.60 -16.84
CA VAL A 518 21.30 -2.47 -18.00
C VAL A 518 22.63 -3.24 -17.87
N GLN A 519 23.70 -2.56 -17.49
CA GLN A 519 25.01 -3.18 -17.25
C GLN A 519 24.94 -4.24 -16.12
N MET A 520 24.19 -3.93 -15.04
CA MET A 520 24.04 -4.88 -13.93
C MET A 520 23.17 -6.08 -14.30
N ALA A 521 22.17 -5.91 -15.18
CA ALA A 521 21.40 -7.04 -15.71
C ALA A 521 22.30 -8.02 -16.49
N HIS A 522 23.20 -7.51 -17.33
CA HIS A 522 24.20 -8.34 -17.99
C HIS A 522 25.18 -9.01 -17.00
N ALA A 523 25.57 -8.30 -15.92
CA ALA A 523 26.40 -8.90 -14.87
C ALA A 523 25.66 -10.05 -14.14
N GLY A 524 24.37 -9.89 -13.88
CA GLY A 524 23.51 -10.94 -13.32
C GLY A 524 23.40 -12.16 -14.23
N LEU A 525 23.19 -11.94 -15.53
CA LEU A 525 23.17 -13.03 -16.54
C LEU A 525 24.52 -13.75 -16.61
N LYS A 526 25.64 -13.04 -16.49
CA LYS A 526 26.97 -13.64 -16.41
C LYS A 526 27.10 -14.51 -15.15
N ALA A 527 26.63 -14.02 -13.99
CA ALA A 527 26.65 -14.76 -12.73
C ALA A 527 25.85 -16.07 -12.80
N LEU A 528 24.74 -16.10 -13.52
CA LEU A 528 23.97 -17.33 -13.79
C LEU A 528 24.82 -18.38 -14.51
N ASN A 529 25.71 -17.98 -15.41
CA ASN A 529 26.63 -18.91 -16.10
C ASN A 529 27.82 -19.34 -15.22
N GLU A 530 28.18 -18.56 -14.20
CA GLU A 530 29.36 -18.73 -13.37
C GLU A 530 29.10 -19.42 -12.02
N GLY A 531 27.85 -19.80 -11.68
CA GLY A 531 27.61 -20.56 -10.46
C GLY A 531 26.27 -20.36 -9.77
N PHE A 532 25.47 -19.35 -10.13
CA PHE A 532 24.13 -19.22 -9.63
C PHE A 532 23.12 -20.04 -10.45
N ASP A 533 22.10 -20.58 -9.80
CA ASP A 533 21.09 -21.44 -10.42
C ASP A 533 19.83 -20.68 -10.82
N ALA A 534 19.62 -19.49 -10.24
CA ALA A 534 18.49 -18.62 -10.54
C ALA A 534 18.79 -17.15 -10.19
N MET A 535 17.99 -16.24 -10.71
CA MET A 535 18.07 -14.81 -10.38
C MET A 535 16.68 -14.26 -10.05
N VAL A 536 16.61 -13.43 -9.02
CA VAL A 536 15.47 -12.57 -8.68
C VAL A 536 15.79 -11.14 -9.11
N ILE A 537 14.85 -10.45 -9.74
CA ILE A 537 14.93 -9.00 -9.97
C ILE A 537 13.97 -8.34 -8.98
N GLY A 538 14.50 -7.62 -7.99
CA GLY A 538 13.67 -7.05 -6.92
C GLY A 538 14.47 -6.04 -6.08
N ASN A 539 13.74 -5.25 -5.30
CA ASN A 539 14.32 -4.29 -4.35
C ASN A 539 13.37 -4.05 -3.17
N GLN A 540 13.77 -3.22 -2.21
CA GLN A 540 12.99 -2.90 -1.03
C GLN A 540 12.78 -1.39 -0.85
N ALA A 541 12.77 -0.63 -1.96
CA ALA A 541 12.49 0.80 -2.01
C ALA A 541 10.96 1.09 -1.95
N ALA A 542 10.56 2.34 -2.17
CA ALA A 542 9.15 2.73 -2.21
C ALA A 542 8.38 2.09 -3.38
N ASN A 543 9.04 1.96 -4.55
CA ASN A 543 8.47 1.42 -5.79
C ASN A 543 9.44 0.45 -6.45
N PHE A 544 8.93 -0.47 -7.26
CA PHE A 544 9.78 -1.40 -8.00
C PHE A 544 10.61 -0.68 -9.07
N CYS A 545 9.93 0.05 -9.97
CA CYS A 545 10.59 0.81 -11.05
C CYS A 545 9.58 1.74 -11.73
N VAL A 546 9.96 3.00 -11.97
CA VAL A 546 9.08 3.98 -12.65
C VAL A 546 9.39 4.15 -14.14
N GLY A 547 10.19 3.25 -14.73
CA GLY A 547 10.55 3.28 -16.14
C GLY A 547 11.90 3.91 -16.44
N ALA A 548 12.10 4.36 -17.66
CA ALA A 548 13.38 4.93 -18.12
C ALA A 548 13.67 6.30 -17.48
N ASN A 549 14.95 6.66 -17.43
CA ASN A 549 15.39 7.98 -16.94
C ASN A 549 15.09 9.07 -17.98
N LEU A 550 13.94 9.74 -17.84
CA LEU A 550 13.48 10.78 -18.75
C LEU A 550 14.41 12.01 -18.81
N MET A 551 15.16 12.28 -17.74
CA MET A 551 16.10 13.42 -17.75
C MET A 551 17.27 13.16 -18.71
N LEU A 552 17.86 11.96 -18.66
CA LEU A 552 18.93 11.59 -19.58
C LEU A 552 18.43 11.55 -21.03
N LEU A 553 17.23 11.02 -21.25
CA LEU A 553 16.61 11.02 -22.58
C LEU A 553 16.41 12.46 -23.10
N LEU A 554 15.92 13.36 -22.25
CA LEU A 554 15.69 14.76 -22.61
C LEU A 554 16.98 15.46 -23.01
N VAL A 555 18.08 15.25 -22.26
CA VAL A 555 19.40 15.82 -22.57
C VAL A 555 19.88 15.32 -23.94
N ALA A 556 19.86 14.00 -24.18
CA ALA A 556 20.28 13.44 -25.47
C ALA A 556 19.46 13.98 -26.66
N ILE A 557 18.15 14.15 -26.49
CA ILE A 557 17.27 14.75 -27.52
C ILE A 557 17.65 16.22 -27.77
N GLN A 558 17.90 17.01 -26.72
CA GLN A 558 18.24 18.44 -26.84
C GLN A 558 19.60 18.69 -27.47
N GLU A 559 20.55 17.78 -27.23
CA GLU A 559 21.90 17.82 -27.81
C GLU A 559 21.94 17.22 -29.23
N GLY A 560 20.83 16.60 -29.68
CA GLY A 560 20.74 15.98 -31.01
C GLY A 560 21.52 14.67 -31.14
N GLU A 561 21.78 14.00 -30.02
CA GLU A 561 22.53 12.73 -29.92
C GLU A 561 21.65 11.53 -30.28
N TRP A 562 21.19 11.50 -31.55
CA TRP A 562 20.22 10.50 -32.03
C TRP A 562 20.78 9.07 -31.99
N ASP A 563 22.09 8.92 -32.26
CA ASP A 563 22.76 7.62 -32.18
C ASP A 563 22.75 7.09 -30.76
N ASP A 564 22.94 7.95 -29.77
CA ASP A 564 22.91 7.58 -28.35
C ASP A 564 21.50 7.17 -27.91
N VAL A 565 20.47 7.90 -28.34
CA VAL A 565 19.07 7.51 -28.11
C VAL A 565 18.79 6.14 -28.70
N HIS A 566 19.19 5.90 -29.95
CA HIS A 566 19.02 4.64 -30.64
C HIS A 566 19.76 3.48 -29.95
N GLN A 567 21.02 3.72 -29.54
CA GLN A 567 21.84 2.75 -28.83
C GLN A 567 21.30 2.42 -27.44
N ALA A 568 20.82 3.40 -26.70
CA ALA A 568 20.22 3.20 -25.36
C ALA A 568 18.97 2.31 -25.45
N VAL A 569 18.06 2.56 -26.40
CA VAL A 569 16.86 1.72 -26.61
C VAL A 569 17.29 0.30 -27.01
N ARG A 570 18.22 0.17 -27.96
CA ARG A 570 18.72 -1.13 -28.41
C ARG A 570 19.38 -1.93 -27.28
N ALA A 571 20.17 -1.27 -26.43
CA ALA A 571 20.83 -1.92 -25.28
C ALA A 571 19.79 -2.47 -24.29
N PHE A 572 18.71 -1.69 -24.02
CA PHE A 572 17.66 -2.16 -23.15
C PHE A 572 16.82 -3.29 -23.77
N GLN A 573 16.49 -3.22 -25.07
CA GLN A 573 15.87 -4.33 -25.79
C GLN A 573 16.73 -5.60 -25.69
N SER A 574 18.04 -5.49 -25.92
CA SER A 574 18.98 -6.62 -25.86
C SER A 574 19.04 -7.23 -24.45
N ALA A 575 19.06 -6.40 -23.39
CA ALA A 575 19.05 -6.87 -22.02
C ALA A 575 17.76 -7.62 -21.68
N ASN A 576 16.60 -7.08 -22.07
CA ASN A 576 15.29 -7.72 -21.87
C ASN A 576 15.20 -9.06 -22.63
N MET A 577 15.65 -9.12 -23.88
CA MET A 577 15.70 -10.38 -24.63
C MET A 577 16.64 -11.39 -24.00
N ALA A 578 17.79 -10.95 -23.49
CA ALA A 578 18.73 -11.83 -22.78
C ALA A 578 18.15 -12.37 -21.44
N LEU A 579 17.35 -11.58 -20.72
CA LEU A 579 16.60 -12.03 -19.54
C LEU A 579 15.54 -13.06 -19.92
N LYS A 580 14.78 -12.82 -20.99
CA LYS A 580 13.72 -13.72 -21.49
C LYS A 580 14.23 -15.11 -21.86
N TYR A 581 15.40 -15.14 -22.48
CA TYR A 581 16.02 -16.37 -22.99
C TYR A 581 17.21 -16.85 -22.14
N ALA A 582 17.30 -16.35 -20.91
CA ALA A 582 18.33 -16.81 -19.97
C ALA A 582 18.25 -18.34 -19.77
N PRO A 583 19.39 -19.04 -19.73
CA PRO A 583 19.42 -20.50 -19.60
C PRO A 583 18.88 -20.99 -18.24
N LYS A 584 18.87 -20.13 -17.25
CA LYS A 584 18.37 -20.36 -15.89
C LYS A 584 17.24 -19.38 -15.53
N PRO A 585 16.32 -19.73 -14.63
CA PRO A 585 15.14 -18.92 -14.39
C PRO A 585 15.46 -17.55 -13.80
N VAL A 586 14.84 -16.51 -14.38
CA VAL A 586 14.82 -15.15 -13.87
C VAL A 586 13.38 -14.83 -13.41
N VAL A 587 13.21 -14.45 -12.13
CA VAL A 587 11.92 -14.14 -11.54
C VAL A 587 11.90 -12.66 -11.16
N ALA A 588 10.97 -11.88 -11.72
CA ALA A 588 10.74 -10.50 -11.29
C ALA A 588 9.83 -10.45 -10.05
N ALA A 589 10.14 -9.54 -9.13
CA ALA A 589 9.43 -9.34 -7.87
C ALA A 589 8.88 -7.89 -7.76
N PRO A 590 7.92 -7.49 -8.63
CA PRO A 590 7.39 -6.13 -8.66
C PRO A 590 6.45 -5.84 -7.49
N PHE A 591 6.39 -4.54 -7.11
CA PHE A 591 5.49 -3.98 -6.10
C PHE A 591 5.34 -2.48 -6.30
N GLY A 592 4.28 -1.88 -5.74
CA GLY A 592 4.02 -0.45 -5.87
C GLY A 592 4.02 -0.03 -7.33
N LEU A 593 4.54 1.15 -7.64
CA LEU A 593 4.64 1.60 -9.04
C LEU A 593 5.65 0.73 -9.80
N THR A 594 5.15 0.10 -10.86
CA THR A 594 5.88 -0.72 -11.83
C THR A 594 5.48 -0.23 -13.21
N LEU A 595 6.17 0.81 -13.69
CA LEU A 595 5.74 1.58 -14.86
C LEU A 595 6.74 1.46 -16.00
N GLY A 596 6.23 1.54 -17.24
CA GLY A 596 7.06 1.59 -18.44
C GLY A 596 8.08 0.47 -18.50
N GLY A 597 9.36 0.82 -18.60
CA GLY A 597 10.47 -0.14 -18.60
C GLY A 597 10.46 -1.15 -17.44
N GLY A 598 9.87 -0.79 -16.29
CA GLY A 598 9.68 -1.72 -15.19
C GLY A 598 8.68 -2.85 -15.53
N VAL A 599 7.61 -2.55 -16.26
CA VAL A 599 6.71 -3.55 -16.82
C VAL A 599 7.43 -4.39 -17.89
N GLU A 600 8.22 -3.75 -18.73
CA GLU A 600 8.96 -4.44 -19.81
C GLU A 600 9.92 -5.50 -19.26
N ILE A 601 10.62 -5.23 -18.13
CA ILE A 601 11.43 -6.23 -17.40
C ILE A 601 10.55 -7.39 -16.91
N CYS A 602 9.39 -7.10 -16.32
CA CYS A 602 8.47 -8.14 -15.86
C CYS A 602 7.96 -9.02 -17.02
N LEU A 603 7.63 -8.41 -18.15
CA LEU A 603 7.15 -9.12 -19.34
C LEU A 603 8.22 -10.05 -19.96
N HIS A 604 9.50 -9.77 -19.75
CA HIS A 604 10.65 -10.56 -20.22
C HIS A 604 11.24 -11.48 -19.14
N SER A 605 10.65 -11.59 -17.96
CA SER A 605 11.04 -12.53 -16.94
C SER A 605 10.38 -13.89 -17.14
N ALA A 606 11.05 -14.97 -16.74
CA ALA A 606 10.50 -16.33 -16.83
C ALA A 606 9.19 -16.48 -16.07
N ARG A 607 9.10 -15.81 -14.90
CA ARG A 607 7.90 -15.69 -14.06
C ARG A 607 7.94 -14.36 -13.32
N VAL A 608 6.76 -13.96 -12.86
CA VAL A 608 6.60 -12.81 -11.96
C VAL A 608 5.99 -13.29 -10.65
N ARG A 609 6.59 -12.87 -9.54
CA ARG A 609 6.00 -12.90 -8.20
C ARG A 609 5.68 -11.48 -7.81
N ALA A 610 4.44 -11.03 -8.00
CA ALA A 610 4.04 -9.65 -7.72
C ALA A 610 3.54 -9.48 -6.28
N ALA A 611 3.81 -8.35 -5.63
CA ALA A 611 3.05 -8.00 -4.44
C ALA A 611 1.59 -7.70 -4.80
N ALA A 612 0.64 -7.97 -3.90
CA ALA A 612 -0.79 -7.70 -4.14
C ALA A 612 -1.05 -6.23 -4.53
N GLU A 613 -0.37 -5.29 -3.87
CA GLU A 613 -0.38 -3.86 -4.21
C GLU A 613 0.74 -3.56 -5.22
N THR A 614 0.53 -4.01 -6.47
CA THR A 614 1.38 -3.70 -7.61
C THR A 614 0.57 -2.93 -8.65
N TYR A 615 1.08 -1.77 -9.04
CA TYR A 615 0.44 -0.83 -9.96
C TYR A 615 1.22 -0.82 -11.27
N MET A 616 0.84 -1.70 -12.21
CA MET A 616 1.55 -1.94 -13.47
C MET A 616 0.91 -1.16 -14.61
N GLY A 617 1.73 -0.53 -15.44
CA GLY A 617 1.26 0.15 -16.65
C GLY A 617 2.37 0.54 -17.61
N LEU A 618 2.11 0.39 -18.91
CA LEU A 618 2.91 0.97 -19.99
C LEU A 618 2.41 2.39 -20.22
N VAL A 619 3.12 3.38 -19.70
CA VAL A 619 2.64 4.77 -19.56
C VAL A 619 3.33 5.78 -20.46
N GLU A 620 4.14 5.31 -21.39
CA GLU A 620 4.99 6.10 -22.28
C GLU A 620 4.21 7.13 -23.11
N VAL A 621 2.97 6.83 -23.48
CA VAL A 621 2.08 7.78 -24.20
C VAL A 621 1.80 9.06 -23.39
N GLY A 622 1.86 8.99 -22.08
CA GLY A 622 1.73 10.15 -21.19
C GLY A 622 2.84 11.21 -21.40
N VAL A 623 3.99 10.80 -21.92
CA VAL A 623 5.11 11.66 -22.29
C VAL A 623 5.34 11.77 -23.81
N GLY A 624 4.36 11.33 -24.61
CA GLY A 624 4.40 11.43 -26.08
C GLY A 624 5.24 10.36 -26.77
N LEU A 625 5.51 9.24 -26.10
CA LEU A 625 6.28 8.10 -26.60
C LEU A 625 5.44 6.83 -26.64
N ILE A 626 5.99 5.73 -27.12
CA ILE A 626 5.44 4.38 -27.00
C ILE A 626 6.43 3.48 -26.27
N PRO A 627 6.00 2.36 -25.65
CA PRO A 627 6.91 1.37 -25.10
C PRO A 627 7.85 0.83 -26.19
N ALA A 628 9.14 0.80 -25.96
CA ALA A 628 10.12 0.46 -26.97
C ALA A 628 11.23 -0.51 -26.53
N ALA A 629 11.19 -0.98 -25.31
CA ALA A 629 12.11 -2.02 -24.85
C ALA A 629 11.49 -3.43 -24.89
N GLY A 630 10.52 -3.62 -25.77
CA GLY A 630 9.81 -4.86 -26.00
C GLY A 630 8.42 -4.94 -25.37
N GLY A 631 7.95 -3.85 -24.75
CA GLY A 631 6.65 -3.81 -24.09
C GLY A 631 5.48 -3.97 -25.06
N THR A 632 5.48 -3.21 -26.16
CA THR A 632 4.45 -3.33 -27.21
C THR A 632 4.49 -4.72 -27.85
N LYS A 633 5.69 -5.23 -28.16
CA LYS A 633 5.91 -6.56 -28.73
C LYS A 633 5.38 -7.66 -27.79
N GLU A 634 5.74 -7.67 -26.50
CA GLU A 634 5.30 -8.72 -25.58
C GLU A 634 3.79 -8.70 -25.36
N MET A 635 3.16 -7.53 -25.28
CA MET A 635 1.71 -7.43 -25.16
C MET A 635 1.01 -7.97 -26.42
N LEU A 636 1.55 -7.69 -27.61
CA LEU A 636 1.05 -8.27 -28.87
C LEU A 636 1.21 -9.80 -28.88
N VAL A 637 2.40 -10.31 -28.52
CA VAL A 637 2.67 -11.76 -28.45
C VAL A 637 1.67 -12.45 -27.52
N ARG A 638 1.48 -11.91 -26.30
CA ARG A 638 0.53 -12.46 -25.34
C ARG A 638 -0.91 -12.46 -25.85
N ALA A 639 -1.34 -11.38 -26.51
CA ALA A 639 -2.67 -11.28 -27.10
C ALA A 639 -2.87 -12.32 -28.22
N MET A 640 -1.88 -12.49 -29.09
CA MET A 640 -1.96 -13.46 -30.19
C MET A 640 -1.86 -14.91 -29.72
N ASP A 641 -1.08 -15.19 -28.66
CA ASP A 641 -1.00 -16.53 -28.05
C ASP A 641 -2.31 -16.92 -27.33
N ALA A 642 -3.05 -15.94 -26.82
CA ALA A 642 -4.37 -16.13 -26.21
C ALA A 642 -5.53 -16.20 -27.24
N ALA A 643 -5.26 -15.86 -28.50
CA ALA A 643 -6.29 -15.87 -29.53
C ALA A 643 -6.79 -17.31 -29.79
N PRO A 644 -8.12 -17.51 -29.89
CA PRO A 644 -8.67 -18.79 -30.29
C PRO A 644 -8.11 -19.22 -31.67
N ARG A 645 -7.81 -20.49 -31.83
CA ARG A 645 -7.26 -21.06 -33.08
C ARG A 645 -8.36 -21.53 -34.05
N ASP A 646 -9.61 -21.33 -33.69
CA ASP A 646 -10.75 -21.77 -34.49
C ASP A 646 -10.90 -20.91 -35.73
N GLU A 647 -11.31 -21.53 -36.86
CA GLU A 647 -11.66 -20.85 -38.10
C GLU A 647 -12.83 -19.89 -37.82
N GLY A 648 -12.61 -18.59 -37.98
CA GLY A 648 -13.61 -17.54 -37.76
C GLY A 648 -13.41 -16.69 -36.54
N ALA A 649 -12.48 -17.01 -35.63
CA ALA A 649 -12.12 -16.12 -34.54
C ALA A 649 -11.46 -14.84 -35.09
N ASP A 650 -11.93 -13.66 -34.66
CA ASP A 650 -11.28 -12.37 -35.01
C ASP A 650 -10.30 -11.96 -33.87
N PRO A 651 -8.99 -12.19 -34.04
CA PRO A 651 -7.99 -11.83 -33.03
C PRO A 651 -7.84 -10.31 -32.85
N PHE A 652 -8.44 -9.50 -33.74
CA PHE A 652 -8.39 -8.04 -33.64
C PHE A 652 -8.98 -7.53 -32.31
N ALA A 653 -9.97 -8.21 -31.74
CA ALA A 653 -10.53 -7.80 -30.46
C ALA A 653 -9.46 -7.74 -29.36
N LEU A 654 -8.56 -8.73 -29.28
CA LEU A 654 -7.47 -8.80 -28.31
C LEU A 654 -6.38 -7.75 -28.60
N VAL A 655 -6.00 -7.58 -29.88
CA VAL A 655 -5.04 -6.53 -30.28
C VAL A 655 -5.60 -5.13 -30.00
N LYS A 656 -6.91 -4.91 -30.19
CA LYS A 656 -7.59 -3.67 -29.84
C LYS A 656 -7.53 -3.39 -28.34
N GLU A 657 -7.69 -4.41 -27.50
CA GLU A 657 -7.57 -4.26 -26.04
C GLU A 657 -6.15 -3.85 -25.64
N VAL A 658 -5.12 -4.47 -26.20
CA VAL A 658 -3.71 -4.06 -26.01
C VAL A 658 -3.50 -2.62 -26.45
N PHE A 659 -4.00 -2.25 -27.65
CA PHE A 659 -3.93 -0.88 -28.18
C PHE A 659 -4.58 0.13 -27.22
N GLN A 660 -5.74 -0.20 -26.65
CA GLN A 660 -6.42 0.67 -25.69
C GLN A 660 -5.67 0.74 -24.34
N ASN A 661 -5.16 -0.37 -23.84
CA ASN A 661 -4.43 -0.41 -22.54
C ASN A 661 -3.18 0.47 -22.61
N ILE A 662 -2.38 0.34 -23.68
CA ILE A 662 -1.17 1.16 -23.88
C ILE A 662 -1.55 2.59 -24.25
N GLY A 663 -2.42 2.78 -25.23
CA GLY A 663 -2.81 4.09 -25.78
C GLY A 663 -3.49 5.02 -24.76
N MET A 664 -4.14 4.44 -23.73
CA MET A 664 -4.75 5.18 -22.62
C MET A 664 -3.87 5.21 -21.36
N ALA A 665 -2.64 4.71 -21.45
CA ALA A 665 -1.70 4.62 -20.30
C ALA A 665 -2.35 4.00 -19.07
N ARG A 666 -3.11 2.91 -19.25
CA ARG A 666 -3.81 2.25 -18.13
C ARG A 666 -2.82 1.67 -17.13
N VAL A 667 -3.01 2.05 -15.87
CA VAL A 667 -2.26 1.52 -14.73
C VAL A 667 -3.22 0.69 -13.89
N SER A 668 -2.83 -0.53 -13.56
CA SER A 668 -3.61 -1.39 -12.68
C SER A 668 -3.64 -0.83 -11.25
N THR A 669 -4.70 -1.14 -10.51
CA THR A 669 -4.87 -0.77 -9.10
C THR A 669 -4.54 -1.93 -8.14
N SER A 670 -4.07 -3.05 -8.69
CA SER A 670 -3.64 -4.25 -7.96
C SER A 670 -2.91 -5.21 -8.91
N ALA A 671 -2.25 -6.22 -8.36
CA ALA A 671 -1.66 -7.32 -9.15
C ALA A 671 -2.74 -8.14 -9.86
N GLU A 672 -3.92 -8.36 -9.25
CA GLU A 672 -5.03 -9.05 -9.91
C GLU A 672 -5.59 -8.26 -11.08
N GLU A 673 -5.69 -6.94 -10.97
CA GLU A 673 -6.06 -6.12 -12.12
C GLU A 673 -4.96 -6.08 -13.18
N ALA A 674 -3.68 -6.11 -12.79
CA ALA A 674 -2.57 -6.25 -13.74
C ALA A 674 -2.67 -7.55 -14.56
N ARG A 675 -3.14 -8.66 -13.93
CA ARG A 675 -3.44 -9.91 -14.63
C ARG A 675 -4.59 -9.73 -15.62
N ARG A 676 -5.66 -9.06 -15.23
CA ARG A 676 -6.80 -8.76 -16.12
C ARG A 676 -6.40 -7.88 -17.31
N LEU A 677 -5.46 -6.94 -17.12
CA LEU A 677 -4.94 -6.09 -18.18
C LEU A 677 -3.86 -6.78 -19.07
N GLY A 678 -3.49 -8.03 -18.75
CA GLY A 678 -2.51 -8.80 -19.51
C GLY A 678 -1.04 -8.55 -19.16
N TYR A 679 -0.76 -7.67 -18.17
CA TYR A 679 0.62 -7.46 -17.68
C TYR A 679 1.15 -8.65 -16.89
N LEU A 680 0.29 -9.36 -16.17
CA LEU A 680 0.59 -10.64 -15.55
C LEU A 680 -0.15 -11.78 -16.26
N SER A 681 0.47 -12.94 -16.32
CA SER A 681 -0.12 -14.17 -16.87
C SER A 681 -0.77 -15.03 -15.77
N ALA A 682 -1.53 -16.04 -16.16
CA ALA A 682 -2.07 -17.04 -15.24
C ALA A 682 -0.99 -17.86 -14.52
N ARG A 683 0.24 -17.89 -15.04
CA ARG A 683 1.38 -18.60 -14.46
C ARG A 683 2.13 -17.78 -13.41
N ASP A 684 1.87 -16.48 -13.35
CA ASP A 684 2.47 -15.58 -12.38
C ASP A 684 1.73 -15.67 -11.05
N SER A 685 2.41 -15.39 -9.95
CA SER A 685 1.86 -15.53 -8.61
C SER A 685 1.93 -14.24 -7.82
N ILE A 686 1.12 -14.15 -6.77
CA ILE A 686 0.97 -12.94 -5.96
C ILE A 686 1.34 -13.25 -4.52
N SER A 687 2.14 -12.35 -3.91
CA SER A 687 2.41 -12.31 -2.48
C SER A 687 1.50 -11.27 -1.83
N MET A 688 0.69 -11.68 -0.87
CA MET A 688 -0.13 -10.74 -0.12
C MET A 688 0.72 -9.85 0.77
N ASN A 689 1.72 -10.43 1.46
CA ASN A 689 2.66 -9.67 2.26
C ASN A 689 3.89 -9.25 1.44
N ARG A 690 4.04 -7.95 1.24
CA ARG A 690 5.19 -7.38 0.53
C ARG A 690 6.54 -7.68 1.21
N ASP A 691 6.60 -7.80 2.54
CA ASP A 691 7.85 -8.05 3.25
C ASP A 691 8.44 -9.43 2.92
N ARG A 692 7.59 -10.37 2.51
CA ARG A 692 7.95 -11.73 2.10
C ARG A 692 8.34 -11.82 0.62
N LEU A 693 8.09 -10.76 -0.16
CA LEU A 693 8.14 -10.80 -1.63
C LEU A 693 9.47 -11.35 -2.18
N ILE A 694 10.62 -10.90 -1.64
CA ILE A 694 11.94 -11.37 -2.10
C ILE A 694 12.15 -12.84 -1.77
N ALA A 695 11.73 -13.30 -0.60
CA ALA A 695 11.82 -14.71 -0.21
C ALA A 695 10.86 -15.58 -1.04
N ASP A 696 9.64 -15.13 -1.28
CA ASP A 696 8.67 -15.83 -2.13
C ASP A 696 9.16 -15.93 -3.59
N ALA A 697 9.75 -14.84 -4.11
CA ALA A 697 10.35 -14.86 -5.45
C ALA A 697 11.57 -15.80 -5.54
N LYS A 698 12.41 -15.82 -4.50
CA LYS A 698 13.52 -16.78 -4.38
C LYS A 698 12.99 -18.21 -4.38
N GLN A 699 11.95 -18.50 -3.59
CA GLN A 699 11.37 -19.85 -3.54
C GLN A 699 10.80 -20.26 -4.90
N LEU A 700 10.06 -19.36 -5.57
CA LEU A 700 9.54 -19.60 -6.92
C LEU A 700 10.68 -19.90 -7.93
N ALA A 701 11.80 -19.17 -7.84
CA ALA A 701 12.96 -19.39 -8.68
C ALA A 701 13.59 -20.79 -8.44
N LEU A 702 13.73 -21.20 -7.17
CA LEU A 702 14.21 -22.52 -6.79
C LEU A 702 13.26 -23.64 -7.25
N ASP A 703 11.95 -23.43 -7.16
CA ASP A 703 10.95 -24.40 -7.64
C ASP A 703 11.04 -24.58 -9.16
N LEU A 704 11.27 -23.51 -9.92
CA LEU A 704 11.51 -23.59 -11.36
C LEU A 704 12.77 -24.39 -11.68
N VAL A 705 13.85 -24.20 -10.92
CA VAL A 705 15.08 -25.00 -11.06
C VAL A 705 14.79 -26.47 -10.82
N LYS A 706 14.11 -26.81 -9.72
CA LYS A 706 13.77 -28.21 -9.37
C LYS A 706 12.86 -28.86 -10.42
N LEU A 707 11.97 -28.09 -11.06
CA LEU A 707 11.10 -28.58 -12.14
C LEU A 707 11.83 -28.71 -13.48
N GLY A 708 13.14 -28.45 -13.55
CA GLY A 708 13.93 -28.54 -14.76
C GLY A 708 13.61 -27.44 -15.77
N PHE A 709 13.59 -26.19 -15.32
CA PHE A 709 13.34 -25.02 -16.17
C PHE A 709 14.13 -25.07 -17.47
N ARG A 710 13.47 -24.82 -18.57
CA ARG A 710 14.09 -24.65 -19.89
C ARG A 710 13.59 -23.33 -20.49
N PRO A 711 14.48 -22.46 -21.01
CA PRO A 711 14.08 -21.26 -21.69
C PRO A 711 13.35 -21.57 -23.00
N GLY A 712 12.48 -20.67 -23.41
CA GLY A 712 11.92 -20.69 -24.76
C GLY A 712 13.01 -20.46 -25.81
N LYS A 713 12.59 -20.48 -27.07
CA LYS A 713 13.42 -20.05 -28.21
C LYS A 713 12.94 -18.73 -28.74
N PRO A 714 13.83 -17.86 -29.27
CA PRO A 714 13.42 -16.68 -30.02
C PRO A 714 12.38 -17.04 -31.08
N ARG A 715 11.35 -16.23 -31.18
CA ARG A 715 10.19 -16.52 -32.04
C ARG A 715 10.31 -15.78 -33.39
N ASP A 716 9.93 -16.45 -34.46
CA ASP A 716 9.81 -15.93 -35.81
C ASP A 716 8.41 -16.18 -36.41
N ASP A 717 7.47 -16.60 -35.59
CA ASP A 717 6.13 -17.05 -35.92
C ASP A 717 5.00 -16.16 -35.40
N ILE A 718 5.31 -14.92 -34.99
CA ILE A 718 4.33 -14.01 -34.37
C ILE A 718 3.40 -13.49 -35.44
N GLN A 719 2.12 -13.80 -35.32
CA GLN A 719 1.11 -13.32 -36.27
C GLN A 719 0.83 -11.82 -36.06
N VAL A 720 0.87 -11.07 -37.14
CA VAL A 720 0.47 -9.65 -37.22
C VAL A 720 -0.68 -9.49 -38.21
N LEU A 721 -1.58 -8.56 -37.96
CA LEU A 721 -2.86 -8.47 -38.66
C LEU A 721 -2.85 -7.51 -39.87
N GLY A 722 -1.73 -6.80 -40.11
CA GLY A 722 -1.51 -5.97 -41.29
C GLY A 722 -2.41 -4.73 -41.41
N GLN A 723 -2.62 -4.28 -42.65
CA GLN A 723 -3.32 -3.03 -42.99
C GLN A 723 -4.75 -2.94 -42.46
N SER A 724 -5.48 -4.05 -42.43
CA SER A 724 -6.85 -4.05 -41.91
C SER A 724 -6.93 -3.64 -40.45
N ALA A 725 -6.06 -4.22 -39.61
CA ALA A 725 -5.98 -3.85 -38.19
C ALA A 725 -5.48 -2.42 -37.99
N PHE A 726 -4.47 -2.01 -38.75
CA PHE A 726 -3.97 -0.64 -38.72
C PHE A 726 -5.07 0.38 -39.04
N ALA A 727 -5.83 0.17 -40.14
CA ALA A 727 -6.93 1.03 -40.52
C ALA A 727 -8.03 1.10 -39.44
N LYS A 728 -8.42 -0.05 -38.87
CA LYS A 728 -9.40 -0.11 -37.75
C LYS A 728 -8.94 0.69 -36.54
N MET A 729 -7.66 0.58 -36.12
CA MET A 729 -7.11 1.34 -34.98
C MET A 729 -7.05 2.85 -35.29
N LYS A 730 -6.64 3.24 -36.52
CA LYS A 730 -6.66 4.66 -36.97
C LYS A 730 -8.07 5.23 -36.97
N LEU A 731 -9.06 4.47 -37.41
CA LEU A 731 -10.46 4.90 -37.35
C LEU A 731 -10.88 5.15 -35.90
N GLY A 732 -10.48 4.28 -34.99
CA GLY A 732 -10.71 4.48 -33.54
C GLY A 732 -10.10 5.78 -33.00
N LEU A 733 -8.85 6.08 -33.37
CA LEU A 733 -8.20 7.35 -33.02
C LEU A 733 -8.94 8.56 -33.58
N HIS A 734 -9.36 8.48 -34.91
CA HIS A 734 -10.13 9.54 -35.52
C HIS A 734 -11.43 9.82 -34.77
N LEU A 735 -12.18 8.80 -34.41
CA LEU A 735 -13.43 8.94 -33.66
C LEU A 735 -13.19 9.56 -32.25
N MET A 736 -12.17 9.10 -31.52
CA MET A 736 -11.80 9.67 -30.23
C MET A 736 -11.36 11.14 -30.34
N ARG A 737 -10.64 11.50 -31.42
CA ARG A 737 -10.24 12.88 -31.68
C ARG A 737 -11.46 13.76 -31.98
N ARG A 738 -12.40 13.27 -32.86
CA ARG A 738 -13.64 13.98 -33.19
C ARG A 738 -14.54 14.19 -31.97
N ALA A 739 -14.51 13.24 -31.00
CA ALA A 739 -15.23 13.33 -29.74
C ALA A 739 -14.45 14.11 -28.64
N GLU A 740 -13.30 14.71 -28.99
CA GLU A 740 -12.44 15.52 -28.09
C GLU A 740 -11.90 14.76 -26.86
N PHE A 741 -11.88 13.43 -26.89
CA PHE A 741 -11.28 12.62 -25.83
C PHE A 741 -9.74 12.62 -25.89
N ILE A 742 -9.15 12.85 -27.05
CA ILE A 742 -7.70 12.89 -27.29
C ILE A 742 -7.30 14.11 -28.10
N SER A 743 -6.05 14.58 -27.96
CA SER A 743 -5.48 15.68 -28.73
C SER A 743 -5.03 15.26 -30.14
N ASP A 744 -4.71 16.22 -31.02
CA ASP A 744 -4.12 15.92 -32.30
C ASP A 744 -2.78 15.18 -32.21
N TYR A 745 -2.01 15.50 -31.12
CA TYR A 745 -0.74 14.83 -30.91
C TYR A 745 -0.90 13.41 -30.37
N ASP A 746 -1.94 13.14 -29.59
CA ASP A 746 -2.28 11.77 -29.19
C ASP A 746 -2.61 10.90 -30.41
N VAL A 747 -3.21 11.46 -31.49
CA VAL A 747 -3.42 10.75 -32.75
C VAL A 747 -2.08 10.36 -33.39
N VAL A 748 -1.07 11.24 -33.34
CA VAL A 748 0.26 10.94 -33.88
C VAL A 748 0.89 9.77 -33.11
N VAL A 749 0.94 9.88 -31.77
CA VAL A 749 1.51 8.83 -30.90
C VAL A 749 0.75 7.51 -31.06
N GLY A 750 -0.59 7.56 -31.06
CA GLY A 750 -1.44 6.39 -31.25
C GLY A 750 -1.28 5.75 -32.63
N THR A 751 -0.96 6.55 -33.67
CA THR A 751 -0.70 6.02 -35.03
C THR A 751 0.61 5.23 -35.06
N HIS A 752 1.67 5.70 -34.39
CA HIS A 752 2.91 4.93 -34.25
C HIS A 752 2.68 3.62 -33.49
N LEU A 753 1.90 3.64 -32.37
CA LEU A 753 1.52 2.44 -31.63
C LEU A 753 0.73 1.46 -32.52
N ALA A 754 -0.25 1.95 -33.27
CA ALA A 754 -1.04 1.15 -34.21
C ALA A 754 -0.17 0.51 -35.30
N LYS A 755 0.84 1.25 -35.78
CA LYS A 755 1.81 0.75 -36.77
C LYS A 755 2.56 -0.46 -36.24
N VAL A 756 3.10 -0.38 -35.02
CA VAL A 756 3.82 -1.51 -34.38
C VAL A 756 2.91 -2.71 -34.16
N LEU A 757 1.74 -2.51 -33.53
CA LEU A 757 0.79 -3.59 -33.22
C LEU A 757 0.20 -4.29 -34.45
N SER A 758 0.20 -3.63 -35.61
CA SER A 758 -0.24 -4.22 -36.89
C SER A 758 0.88 -4.90 -37.68
N GLY A 759 2.14 -4.79 -37.23
CA GLY A 759 3.31 -5.33 -37.91
C GLY A 759 3.84 -4.41 -39.00
N GLY A 760 3.82 -3.08 -38.80
CA GLY A 760 4.33 -2.08 -39.74
C GLY A 760 3.24 -1.40 -40.59
N GLY A 761 2.06 -2.00 -40.75
CA GLY A 761 0.93 -1.45 -41.49
C GLY A 761 1.03 -1.60 -43.04
N GLU A 762 2.04 -2.28 -43.52
CA GLU A 762 2.30 -2.48 -44.95
C GLU A 762 1.77 -3.80 -45.51
N PHE A 763 1.62 -4.81 -44.68
CA PHE A 763 1.13 -6.13 -45.08
C PHE A 763 -0.37 -6.06 -45.42
N THR A 764 -0.72 -6.46 -46.64
CA THR A 764 -2.12 -6.49 -47.10
C THR A 764 -2.96 -7.60 -46.47
N SER A 765 -2.32 -8.63 -45.90
CA SER A 765 -2.94 -9.75 -45.22
C SER A 765 -2.14 -10.07 -43.95
N PRO A 766 -2.71 -10.85 -42.99
CA PRO A 766 -1.97 -11.31 -41.84
C PRO A 766 -0.67 -12.05 -42.24
N GLN A 767 0.40 -11.73 -41.52
CA GLN A 767 1.75 -12.30 -41.76
C GLN A 767 2.33 -12.82 -40.44
N ARG A 768 3.37 -13.63 -40.56
CA ARG A 768 4.21 -14.02 -39.40
C ARG A 768 5.53 -13.29 -39.45
N VAL A 769 5.92 -12.74 -38.31
CA VAL A 769 7.15 -11.93 -38.19
C VAL A 769 7.97 -12.40 -36.97
N SER A 770 9.25 -12.02 -36.95
CA SER A 770 10.12 -12.32 -35.78
C SER A 770 9.93 -11.29 -34.66
N GLU A 771 10.36 -11.67 -33.45
CA GLU A 771 10.43 -10.72 -32.33
C GLU A 771 11.35 -9.53 -32.66
N GLN A 772 12.48 -9.81 -33.34
CA GLN A 772 13.42 -8.74 -33.72
C GLN A 772 12.79 -7.73 -34.65
N TYR A 773 11.99 -8.16 -35.63
CA TYR A 773 11.25 -7.25 -36.49
C TYR A 773 10.34 -6.29 -35.73
N LEU A 774 9.60 -6.81 -34.72
CA LEU A 774 8.73 -5.97 -33.89
C LEU A 774 9.54 -5.02 -32.99
N LEU A 775 10.67 -5.46 -32.44
CA LEU A 775 11.58 -4.61 -31.68
C LEU A 775 12.16 -3.48 -32.52
N ASP A 776 12.49 -3.75 -33.80
CA ASP A 776 12.98 -2.72 -34.71
C ASP A 776 11.90 -1.68 -35.03
N LEU A 777 10.64 -2.11 -35.22
CA LEU A 777 9.49 -1.21 -35.40
C LEU A 777 9.24 -0.35 -34.14
N GLU A 778 9.32 -0.94 -32.94
CA GLU A 778 9.18 -0.18 -31.68
C GLU A 778 10.25 0.92 -31.60
N ARG A 779 11.51 0.56 -31.84
CA ARG A 779 12.65 1.46 -31.74
C ARG A 779 12.53 2.59 -32.76
N GLU A 780 12.22 2.27 -34.03
CA GLU A 780 12.00 3.26 -35.06
C GLU A 780 10.91 4.27 -34.70
N ALA A 781 9.77 3.78 -34.23
CA ALA A 781 8.65 4.61 -33.79
C ALA A 781 9.03 5.49 -32.60
N PHE A 782 9.73 4.94 -31.60
CA PHE A 782 10.20 5.67 -30.42
C PHE A 782 11.14 6.81 -30.80
N VAL A 783 12.19 6.54 -31.60
CA VAL A 783 13.16 7.55 -32.03
C VAL A 783 12.47 8.63 -32.87
N SER A 784 11.56 8.25 -33.76
CA SER A 784 10.75 9.21 -34.56
C SER A 784 9.92 10.14 -33.68
N LEU A 785 9.33 9.61 -32.58
CA LEU A 785 8.57 10.41 -31.63
C LEU A 785 9.48 11.30 -30.76
N CYS A 786 10.69 10.86 -30.43
CA CYS A 786 11.68 11.69 -29.71
C CYS A 786 12.03 12.97 -30.49
N GLY A 787 12.04 12.90 -31.82
CA GLY A 787 12.25 14.07 -32.69
C GLY A 787 11.11 15.08 -32.76
N GLN A 788 9.97 14.81 -32.10
CA GLN A 788 8.81 15.69 -32.12
C GLN A 788 8.85 16.71 -30.98
N ARG A 789 8.70 18.00 -31.32
CA ARG A 789 8.69 19.09 -30.33
C ARG A 789 7.67 18.85 -29.20
N LYS A 790 6.49 18.35 -29.51
CA LYS A 790 5.44 18.08 -28.55
C LYS A 790 5.79 16.97 -27.55
N THR A 791 6.58 15.97 -27.96
CA THR A 791 7.15 14.98 -27.02
C THR A 791 8.10 15.66 -26.04
N VAL A 792 8.99 16.53 -26.53
CA VAL A 792 9.92 17.28 -25.66
C VAL A 792 9.15 18.10 -24.62
N GLU A 793 8.10 18.81 -25.05
CA GLU A 793 7.23 19.58 -24.15
C GLU A 793 6.56 18.69 -23.09
N ARG A 794 6.08 17.50 -23.47
CA ARG A 794 5.48 16.53 -22.53
C ARG A 794 6.49 15.99 -21.51
N ILE A 795 7.69 15.63 -21.96
CA ILE A 795 8.77 15.17 -21.06
C ILE A 795 9.15 16.26 -20.07
N GLN A 796 9.37 17.50 -20.54
CA GLN A 796 9.70 18.65 -19.70
C GLN A 796 8.60 18.92 -18.66
N HIS A 797 7.33 18.86 -19.08
CA HIS A 797 6.19 19.05 -18.18
C HIS A 797 6.12 17.96 -17.11
N MET A 798 6.31 16.69 -17.50
CA MET A 798 6.35 15.57 -16.55
C MET A 798 7.44 15.75 -15.52
N LEU A 799 8.66 16.09 -15.94
CA LEU A 799 9.80 16.34 -15.02
C LEU A 799 9.55 17.52 -14.08
N LYS A 800 8.85 18.57 -14.56
CA LYS A 800 8.58 19.79 -13.77
C LYS A 800 7.37 19.66 -12.85
N LYS A 801 6.32 19.01 -13.30
CA LYS A 801 5.01 18.99 -12.63
C LYS A 801 4.60 17.62 -12.07
N GLY A 802 5.25 16.53 -12.50
CA GLY A 802 4.88 15.16 -12.13
C GLY A 802 3.51 14.72 -12.70
N LYS A 803 3.02 15.40 -13.74
CA LYS A 803 1.72 15.11 -14.40
C LYS A 803 1.88 15.12 -15.90
N PRO A 804 1.12 14.28 -16.66
CA PRO A 804 1.09 14.32 -18.11
C PRO A 804 0.59 15.68 -18.63
N LEU A 805 1.16 16.13 -19.76
CA LEU A 805 0.67 17.26 -20.54
C LEU A 805 -0.16 16.75 -21.72
N ARG A 806 -1.32 17.36 -21.96
CA ARG A 806 -2.09 17.17 -23.19
C ARG A 806 -1.94 18.41 -24.05
N ASN A 807 -1.19 18.30 -25.18
CA ASN A 807 -0.87 19.40 -26.12
C ASN A 807 -1.26 19.09 -27.56
#